data_c12880e025913353c0506635d85d8f40
#
_entry.id   c12880e025913353c0506635d85d8f40
#
_cell.length_a   1.000
_cell.length_b   1.000
_cell.length_c   1.000
_cell.angle_alpha   90.00
_cell.angle_beta   90.00
_cell.angle_gamma   90.00
#
_symmetry.space_group_name_H-M   'P 1'
#
loop_
_entity.id
_entity.type
_entity.pdbx_description
1 polymer ?
#
loop_
_entity_poly.entity_id
_entity_poly.type
_entity_poly.pdbx_seq_one_letter_code
_entity_poly.pdbx_strand_id
1 'polypeptide(L)'
;MSSYRVLLLTTNSLLAYKKELGMLLVFLLYSYVSFGQSLHLKGKVMDVTNKAPIGYATVAAVGSTTASSTDDEGNFILKVEPNFSKIRISFVGYESQDISIGNETYQELTVYLVPEENTIETVEISAPRRARYSNKNNPAVELIRKVIAHKDENRIASYEYAEYRQYEKVSLGLSNLSEKFKNRKIFKNYQFLFEKEDVETGNSKGYSLPAFIEERLSQVYTRKKPNKTKQLILAEQRAQFDPKFVDNDGLSAYFNKLYQDIDIYESNIELVTNQFLSPIAGASPTFYRFYITDTIKTEIPHLVELSFFPRNKADLLFQGRLYITLDGKYAVKRANLSVADDINLNFVRDLDVKLDFAQDSLQRYYLKTSTLGLDFSLTDKGTGIKGTRTVTFDDFRTGIAQPDSVYAGAPVVKMIAENDTTMDETYWATHRPIALKPNEQNIYRNIDTLQLIPSFQRFMDISALILSGYKQAGPVEIGPVNTFYSFNPVEGFRLRLGGRTTDRLSKRFYAEGYTAYGFKDEKWKYFLSGTYALNNKSVYTFPQHYLRASVMRDTKIPGQNLDFVQEDNFLLSFKRGENERYLYNDIYRLEYKREFESNFSYLLGLSKWRQQPAGILTYQMLDESGNNRLFHELNTTELSVSLRYAPNEEFYQGKLYRTPIYNKYPIFYFNYIAGLKDVLGGEYDYHNFTLGADKRFYFSQLGYADVNIEGNYILGEQIPFPFLNIHRANQTYAYQLQSYNLMNFLEFVSDQSVSANVQYYMNGFILNKIPLIKKLKWREVFSVKAIYGSLRNENNPAYTNEVFQFQKNDDGKPITYGFGSSPYVEASVGLTNIFKFIRVDYVKRLNYLDQPDVPKHGIRVRVKFDF
;
A
#
# COMPACT_ATOMS: atom_id res chain seq x y z
N MET A 1 -0.98 -11.94 -57.44
CA MET A 1 -1.80 -12.92 -56.64
C MET A 1 -1.11 -13.43 -55.36
N SER A 2 0.09 -12.90 -55.02
CA SER A 2 0.83 -13.29 -53.81
C SER A 2 0.56 -12.41 -52.60
N SER A 3 0.14 -11.18 -52.78
CA SER A 3 -0.05 -10.18 -51.70
C SER A 3 -1.40 -10.30 -50.95
N TYR A 4 -2.36 -10.98 -51.52
CA TYR A 4 -3.68 -11.18 -50.88
C TYR A 4 -3.73 -12.36 -49.91
N ARG A 5 -2.81 -13.32 -49.99
CA ARG A 5 -2.76 -14.44 -49.03
C ARG A 5 -2.09 -14.10 -47.70
N VAL A 6 -1.19 -13.14 -47.69
CA VAL A 6 -0.54 -12.68 -46.42
C VAL A 6 -1.47 -11.83 -45.59
N LEU A 7 -2.34 -11.02 -46.24
CA LEU A 7 -3.31 -10.16 -45.54
C LEU A 7 -4.46 -10.99 -44.91
N LEU A 8 -4.86 -12.10 -45.51
CA LEU A 8 -5.91 -13.00 -44.95
C LEU A 8 -5.41 -13.87 -43.77
N LEU A 9 -4.11 -14.18 -43.71
CA LEU A 9 -3.54 -14.91 -42.57
C LEU A 9 -3.31 -13.99 -41.35
N THR A 10 -3.03 -12.71 -41.56
CA THR A 10 -2.88 -11.73 -40.48
C THR A 10 -4.22 -11.26 -39.90
N THR A 11 -5.29 -11.19 -40.72
CA THR A 11 -6.63 -10.84 -40.25
C THR A 11 -7.28 -11.97 -39.45
N ASN A 12 -7.05 -13.24 -39.82
CA ASN A 12 -7.59 -14.38 -39.05
C ASN A 12 -6.88 -14.57 -37.69
N SER A 13 -5.59 -14.27 -37.60
CA SER A 13 -4.89 -14.31 -36.30
C SER A 13 -5.32 -13.15 -35.38
N LEU A 14 -5.55 -11.96 -35.90
CA LEU A 14 -6.08 -10.80 -35.14
C LEU A 14 -7.53 -11.00 -34.70
N LEU A 15 -8.35 -11.71 -35.46
CA LEU A 15 -9.72 -12.07 -35.07
C LEU A 15 -9.77 -13.17 -34.02
N ALA A 16 -8.82 -14.11 -34.04
CA ALA A 16 -8.68 -15.11 -32.97
C ALA A 16 -8.26 -14.46 -31.65
N TYR A 17 -7.29 -13.54 -31.67
CA TYR A 17 -6.87 -12.77 -30.50
C TYR A 17 -7.97 -11.87 -29.94
N LYS A 18 -8.78 -11.23 -30.79
CA LYS A 18 -9.96 -10.46 -30.35
C LYS A 18 -11.01 -11.36 -29.69
N LYS A 19 -11.16 -12.59 -30.13
CA LYS A 19 -12.09 -13.54 -29.53
C LYS A 19 -11.60 -14.04 -28.16
N GLU A 20 -10.32 -14.25 -27.98
CA GLU A 20 -9.73 -14.63 -26.68
C GLU A 20 -9.64 -13.45 -25.71
N LEU A 21 -9.30 -12.25 -26.17
CA LEU A 21 -9.35 -11.02 -25.36
C LEU A 21 -10.78 -10.63 -24.99
N GLY A 22 -11.72 -10.81 -25.91
CA GLY A 22 -13.16 -10.68 -25.65
C GLY A 22 -13.67 -11.71 -24.66
N MET A 23 -13.17 -12.96 -24.70
CA MET A 23 -13.49 -13.99 -23.71
C MET A 23 -12.87 -13.67 -22.34
N LEU A 24 -11.68 -13.07 -22.28
CA LEU A 24 -11.06 -12.67 -21.01
C LEU A 24 -11.83 -11.50 -20.38
N LEU A 25 -12.28 -10.54 -21.18
CA LEU A 25 -13.10 -9.41 -20.74
C LEU A 25 -14.53 -9.84 -20.34
N VAL A 26 -15.11 -10.78 -21.09
CA VAL A 26 -16.38 -11.44 -20.75
C VAL A 26 -16.19 -12.35 -19.53
N PHE A 27 -15.03 -12.96 -19.35
CA PHE A 27 -14.68 -13.75 -18.15
C PHE A 27 -14.58 -12.90 -16.89
N LEU A 28 -14.02 -11.68 -16.99
CA LEU A 28 -14.02 -10.67 -15.92
C LEU A 28 -15.43 -10.10 -15.66
N LEU A 29 -16.28 -10.00 -16.68
CA LEU A 29 -17.65 -9.51 -16.55
C LEU A 29 -18.66 -10.61 -16.13
N TYR A 30 -18.40 -11.90 -16.49
CA TYR A 30 -19.28 -13.03 -16.12
C TYR A 30 -19.03 -13.60 -14.71
N SER A 31 -18.02 -13.10 -13.98
CA SER A 31 -17.84 -13.40 -12.55
C SER A 31 -18.97 -12.86 -11.65
N TYR A 32 -19.93 -12.17 -12.22
CA TYR A 32 -20.91 -11.38 -11.48
C TYR A 32 -22.12 -12.13 -10.93
N VAL A 33 -22.29 -13.43 -11.19
CA VAL A 33 -23.50 -14.13 -10.69
C VAL A 33 -23.16 -15.52 -10.13
N SER A 34 -22.92 -15.57 -8.83
CA SER A 34 -23.10 -16.80 -8.04
C SER A 34 -23.59 -16.45 -6.64
N PHE A 35 -24.85 -16.73 -6.37
CA PHE A 35 -25.48 -16.55 -5.07
C PHE A 35 -25.04 -17.71 -4.15
N GLY A 36 -24.20 -17.45 -3.17
CA GLY A 36 -24.03 -18.34 -2.02
C GLY A 36 -25.14 -18.02 -0.99
N GLN A 37 -25.88 -19.03 -0.55
CA GLN A 37 -26.95 -18.87 0.46
C GLN A 37 -26.31 -18.85 1.85
N SER A 38 -26.18 -17.69 2.49
CA SER A 38 -26.01 -17.57 3.94
C SER A 38 -27.38 -17.51 4.59
N LEU A 39 -27.51 -18.11 5.77
CA LEU A 39 -28.69 -18.03 6.60
C LEU A 39 -28.77 -16.61 7.19
N HIS A 40 -29.78 -15.88 6.84
CA HIS A 40 -29.99 -14.52 7.36
C HIS A 40 -31.02 -14.60 8.48
N LEU A 41 -30.54 -14.48 9.72
CA LEU A 41 -31.40 -14.34 10.90
C LEU A 41 -31.67 -12.87 11.12
N LYS A 42 -32.91 -12.47 11.03
CA LYS A 42 -33.38 -11.16 11.44
C LYS A 42 -34.26 -11.37 12.65
N GLY A 43 -34.14 -10.53 13.64
CA GLY A 43 -34.99 -10.70 14.79
C GLY A 43 -35.05 -9.51 15.72
N LYS A 44 -35.84 -9.66 16.79
CA LYS A 44 -36.02 -8.64 17.81
C LYS A 44 -35.86 -9.26 19.19
N VAL A 45 -35.06 -8.63 20.05
CA VAL A 45 -34.89 -9.03 21.44
C VAL A 45 -35.69 -8.09 22.32
N MET A 46 -36.49 -8.66 23.22
CA MET A 46 -37.41 -7.94 24.08
C MET A 46 -37.32 -8.47 25.50
N ASP A 47 -37.63 -7.66 26.49
CA ASP A 47 -37.80 -8.05 27.87
C ASP A 47 -39.14 -8.83 28.05
N VAL A 48 -39.10 -9.96 28.73
CA VAL A 48 -40.30 -10.81 28.92
C VAL A 48 -41.36 -10.11 29.79
N THR A 49 -40.92 -9.25 30.74
CA THR A 49 -41.79 -8.66 31.78
C THR A 49 -42.56 -7.46 31.25
N ASN A 50 -41.86 -6.52 30.60
CA ASN A 50 -42.46 -5.24 30.17
C ASN A 50 -42.55 -5.13 28.65
N LYS A 51 -42.07 -6.14 27.88
CA LYS A 51 -42.04 -6.19 26.41
C LYS A 51 -41.31 -5.00 25.79
N ALA A 52 -40.42 -4.35 26.55
CA ALA A 52 -39.58 -3.33 26.02
C ALA A 52 -38.46 -3.94 25.13
N PRO A 53 -38.06 -3.29 24.04
CA PRO A 53 -36.94 -3.77 23.22
C PRO A 53 -35.63 -3.65 24.00
N ILE A 54 -34.81 -4.70 23.94
CA ILE A 54 -33.47 -4.74 24.53
C ILE A 54 -32.47 -4.40 23.46
N GLY A 55 -32.00 -3.16 23.47
CA GLY A 55 -30.93 -2.72 22.58
C GLY A 55 -29.58 -3.18 23.07
N TYR A 56 -28.68 -3.46 22.11
CA TYR A 56 -27.30 -3.88 22.36
C TYR A 56 -27.13 -5.25 23.03
N ALA A 57 -28.16 -6.10 23.02
CA ALA A 57 -28.01 -7.49 23.35
C ALA A 57 -27.08 -8.19 22.34
N THR A 58 -26.21 -9.03 22.85
CA THR A 58 -25.31 -9.82 22.01
C THR A 58 -26.08 -11.03 21.48
N VAL A 59 -26.04 -11.23 20.17
CA VAL A 59 -26.59 -12.40 19.46
C VAL A 59 -25.43 -13.11 18.80
N ALA A 60 -25.04 -14.28 19.25
CA ALA A 60 -23.90 -15.04 18.81
C ALA A 60 -24.27 -16.46 18.40
N ALA A 61 -23.72 -16.99 17.33
CA ALA A 61 -23.86 -18.40 17.01
C ALA A 61 -23.06 -19.25 18.01
N VAL A 62 -23.73 -20.25 18.61
CA VAL A 62 -23.08 -21.11 19.63
C VAL A 62 -22.01 -21.94 19.01
N GLY A 63 -20.79 -21.83 19.53
CA GLY A 63 -19.60 -22.50 18.97
C GLY A 63 -18.93 -21.77 17.79
N SER A 64 -19.32 -20.52 17.50
CA SER A 64 -18.73 -19.67 16.46
C SER A 64 -18.25 -18.33 17.03
N THR A 65 -17.37 -17.66 16.29
CA THR A 65 -16.98 -16.26 16.53
C THR A 65 -17.99 -15.28 15.90
N THR A 66 -18.98 -15.78 15.15
CA THR A 66 -19.97 -14.94 14.48
C THR A 66 -20.98 -14.39 15.50
N ALA A 67 -20.97 -13.08 15.67
CA ALA A 67 -21.86 -12.38 16.57
C ALA A 67 -22.34 -11.06 15.97
N SER A 68 -23.52 -10.61 16.39
CA SER A 68 -24.10 -9.30 16.10
C SER A 68 -24.64 -8.71 17.40
N SER A 69 -24.97 -7.43 17.42
CA SER A 69 -25.71 -6.81 18.50
C SER A 69 -27.07 -6.30 18.01
N THR A 70 -28.06 -6.24 18.91
CA THR A 70 -29.31 -5.55 18.61
C THR A 70 -29.07 -4.03 18.48
N ASP A 71 -29.87 -3.38 17.64
CA ASP A 71 -29.93 -1.91 17.57
C ASP A 71 -30.70 -1.31 18.76
N ASP A 72 -30.90 0.02 18.78
CA ASP A 72 -31.65 0.73 19.85
C ASP A 72 -33.13 0.26 19.97
N GLU A 73 -33.70 -0.27 18.91
CA GLU A 73 -35.04 -0.84 18.83
C GLU A 73 -35.09 -2.35 19.15
N GLY A 74 -33.97 -2.94 19.55
CA GLY A 74 -33.81 -4.37 19.84
C GLY A 74 -33.75 -5.27 18.62
N ASN A 75 -33.68 -4.74 17.40
CA ASN A 75 -33.60 -5.55 16.20
C ASN A 75 -32.14 -5.99 15.94
N PHE A 76 -31.97 -7.20 15.42
CA PHE A 76 -30.68 -7.70 14.98
C PHE A 76 -30.75 -8.33 13.58
N ILE A 77 -29.61 -8.34 12.91
CA ILE A 77 -29.39 -9.13 11.71
C ILE A 77 -28.08 -9.88 11.94
N LEU A 78 -28.18 -11.22 11.95
CA LEU A 78 -27.04 -12.10 12.09
C LEU A 78 -26.96 -12.99 10.84
N LYS A 79 -25.84 -12.93 10.16
CA LYS A 79 -25.53 -13.90 9.12
C LYS A 79 -24.88 -15.10 9.79
N VAL A 80 -25.59 -16.20 9.80
CA VAL A 80 -25.12 -17.46 10.38
C VAL A 80 -24.95 -18.47 9.26
N GLU A 81 -24.04 -19.32 9.46
CA GLU A 81 -23.73 -20.40 8.56
C GLU A 81 -24.70 -21.59 8.77
N PRO A 82 -25.07 -22.33 7.73
CA PRO A 82 -26.03 -23.42 7.84
C PRO A 82 -25.65 -24.54 8.81
N ASN A 83 -24.42 -24.53 9.31
CA ASN A 83 -23.91 -25.57 10.22
C ASN A 83 -24.22 -25.29 11.70
N PHE A 84 -24.65 -24.09 12.03
CA PHE A 84 -24.97 -23.73 13.40
C PHE A 84 -26.45 -23.94 13.62
N SER A 85 -26.76 -24.72 14.60
CA SER A 85 -28.14 -25.05 14.95
C SER A 85 -28.67 -24.19 16.09
N LYS A 86 -27.85 -23.37 16.74
CA LYS A 86 -28.22 -22.52 17.88
C LYS A 86 -27.55 -21.18 17.87
N ILE A 87 -28.30 -20.17 18.29
CA ILE A 87 -27.75 -18.85 18.65
C ILE A 87 -27.93 -18.63 20.15
N ARG A 88 -26.96 -17.96 20.76
CA ARG A 88 -27.04 -17.48 22.13
C ARG A 88 -27.31 -15.99 22.14
N ILE A 89 -28.30 -15.58 22.91
CA ILE A 89 -28.63 -14.18 23.15
C ILE A 89 -28.35 -13.87 24.60
N SER A 90 -27.53 -12.84 24.84
CA SER A 90 -27.14 -12.44 26.20
C SER A 90 -27.17 -10.92 26.34
N PHE A 91 -27.57 -10.47 27.53
CA PHE A 91 -27.51 -9.07 27.91
C PHE A 91 -27.32 -8.95 29.42
N VAL A 92 -26.62 -7.93 29.89
CA VAL A 92 -26.32 -7.73 31.32
C VAL A 92 -27.61 -7.54 32.12
N GLY A 93 -27.79 -8.36 33.18
CA GLY A 93 -29.00 -8.37 34.02
C GLY A 93 -30.12 -9.26 33.50
N TYR A 94 -29.82 -10.09 32.48
CA TYR A 94 -30.77 -11.06 31.92
C TYR A 94 -30.14 -12.44 31.81
N GLU A 95 -30.95 -13.47 31.98
CA GLU A 95 -30.52 -14.84 31.72
C GLU A 95 -30.20 -15.03 30.24
N SER A 96 -29.01 -15.60 29.93
CA SER A 96 -28.62 -15.91 28.58
C SER A 96 -29.50 -17.04 28.00
N GLN A 97 -30.02 -16.87 26.80
CA GLN A 97 -30.94 -17.83 26.18
C GLN A 97 -30.33 -18.41 24.90
N ASP A 98 -30.29 -19.75 24.79
CA ASP A 98 -29.93 -20.47 23.59
C ASP A 98 -31.17 -20.80 22.77
N ILE A 99 -31.23 -20.35 21.53
CA ILE A 99 -32.36 -20.54 20.62
C ILE A 99 -31.92 -21.41 19.45
N SER A 100 -32.69 -22.46 19.20
CA SER A 100 -32.49 -23.32 18.02
C SER A 100 -32.92 -22.58 16.76
N ILE A 101 -32.09 -22.66 15.72
CA ILE A 101 -32.34 -22.08 14.39
C ILE A 101 -32.54 -23.18 13.36
N GLY A 102 -33.50 -22.97 12.47
CA GLY A 102 -33.77 -23.91 11.36
C GLY A 102 -32.83 -23.75 10.19
N ASN A 103 -33.01 -24.55 9.16
CA ASN A 103 -32.16 -24.53 7.94
C ASN A 103 -32.69 -23.59 6.82
N GLU A 104 -33.68 -22.77 7.12
CA GLU A 104 -34.26 -21.85 6.15
C GLU A 104 -33.33 -20.66 5.88
N THR A 105 -33.20 -20.26 4.63
CA THR A 105 -32.28 -19.20 4.18
C THR A 105 -32.59 -17.82 4.83
N TYR A 106 -33.81 -17.60 5.28
CA TYR A 106 -34.25 -16.39 5.96
C TYR A 106 -35.19 -16.75 7.12
N GLN A 107 -34.85 -16.31 8.33
CA GLN A 107 -35.68 -16.51 9.53
C GLN A 107 -35.86 -15.21 10.27
N GLU A 108 -37.10 -14.97 10.75
CA GLU A 108 -37.40 -13.84 11.62
C GLU A 108 -37.75 -14.36 13.00
N LEU A 109 -37.02 -13.85 14.02
CA LEU A 109 -37.11 -14.34 15.40
C LEU A 109 -37.51 -13.21 16.36
N THR A 110 -38.45 -13.47 17.24
CA THR A 110 -38.68 -12.60 18.38
C THR A 110 -38.30 -13.34 19.65
N VAL A 111 -37.37 -12.77 20.41
CA VAL A 111 -36.78 -13.39 21.60
C VAL A 111 -37.07 -12.56 22.82
N TYR A 112 -37.54 -13.21 23.86
CA TYR A 112 -37.85 -12.59 25.14
C TYR A 112 -36.81 -13.05 26.17
N LEU A 113 -35.95 -12.14 26.64
CA LEU A 113 -35.00 -12.42 27.71
C LEU A 113 -35.69 -12.23 29.09
N VAL A 114 -35.33 -13.13 30.00
CA VAL A 114 -35.81 -13.10 31.40
C VAL A 114 -34.78 -12.32 32.23
N PRO A 115 -35.21 -11.29 33.01
CA PRO A 115 -34.33 -10.63 33.96
C PRO A 115 -33.75 -11.61 34.97
N GLU A 116 -32.44 -11.54 35.23
CA GLU A 116 -31.77 -12.36 36.24
C GLU A 116 -32.13 -11.83 37.65
N GLU A 117 -32.74 -12.63 38.46
CA GLU A 117 -33.07 -12.28 39.85
C GLU A 117 -31.81 -12.25 40.73
N ASN A 118 -31.07 -11.13 40.67
CA ASN A 118 -30.08 -10.83 41.69
C ASN A 118 -30.74 -10.05 42.83
N THR A 119 -30.80 -10.64 44.00
CA THR A 119 -31.24 -10.03 45.25
C THR A 119 -30.36 -8.83 45.62
N ILE A 120 -30.70 -7.66 45.15
CA ILE A 120 -30.28 -6.37 45.69
C ILE A 120 -31.52 -5.49 45.77
N GLU A 121 -31.71 -4.91 46.95
CA GLU A 121 -32.84 -4.12 47.42
C GLU A 121 -33.65 -3.35 46.38
N THR A 122 -35.00 -3.48 46.53
CA THR A 122 -36.05 -2.87 45.76
C THR A 122 -35.90 -1.35 45.66
N VAL A 123 -35.54 -0.85 44.47
CA VAL A 123 -35.82 0.53 44.10
C VAL A 123 -36.93 0.50 43.06
N GLU A 124 -38.07 1.13 43.39
CA GLU A 124 -39.19 1.33 42.48
C GLU A 124 -38.71 2.00 41.21
N ILE A 125 -38.75 1.30 40.07
CA ILE A 125 -38.40 1.83 38.77
C ILE A 125 -39.71 2.23 38.06
N SER A 126 -40.01 3.52 38.08
CA SER A 126 -40.89 4.14 37.08
C SER A 126 -40.30 3.93 35.70
N ALA A 127 -41.10 3.50 34.71
CA ALA A 127 -40.68 3.15 33.34
C ALA A 127 -39.61 4.10 32.76
N PRO A 128 -38.39 3.62 32.51
CA PRO A 128 -37.34 4.52 32.04
C PRO A 128 -37.54 4.82 30.55
N ARG A 129 -37.56 6.10 30.22
CA ARG A 129 -37.23 6.58 28.87
C ARG A 129 -36.00 5.85 28.39
N ARG A 130 -35.98 5.33 27.13
CA ARG A 130 -34.87 4.66 26.46
C ARG A 130 -33.51 5.18 26.95
N ALA A 131 -32.78 4.36 27.71
CA ALA A 131 -31.49 4.74 28.26
C ALA A 131 -30.49 4.79 27.09
N ARG A 132 -30.18 6.01 26.62
CA ARG A 132 -29.16 6.24 25.62
C ARG A 132 -27.79 5.83 26.20
N TYR A 133 -27.00 5.02 25.48
CA TYR A 133 -25.64 4.64 25.90
C TYR A 133 -24.88 5.87 26.41
N SER A 134 -24.29 5.77 27.59
CA SER A 134 -23.47 6.81 28.21
C SER A 134 -22.16 6.21 28.68
N ASN A 135 -21.09 6.97 28.59
CA ASN A 135 -19.81 6.62 29.20
C ASN A 135 -19.77 6.93 30.69
N LYS A 136 -20.69 7.77 31.16
CA LYS A 136 -20.75 8.19 32.57
C LYS A 136 -21.47 7.12 33.40
N ASN A 137 -20.87 6.71 34.53
CA ASN A 137 -21.36 5.67 35.43
C ASN A 137 -21.61 4.34 34.70
N ASN A 138 -20.73 3.97 33.75
CA ASN A 138 -20.82 2.72 32.99
C ASN A 138 -19.73 1.77 33.48
N PRO A 139 -20.07 0.64 34.15
CA PRO A 139 -19.07 -0.30 34.68
C PRO A 139 -18.11 -0.84 33.60
N ALA A 140 -18.59 -1.04 32.36
CA ALA A 140 -17.77 -1.50 31.26
C ALA A 140 -16.73 -0.43 30.87
N VAL A 141 -17.11 0.85 30.90
CA VAL A 141 -16.18 1.96 30.64
C VAL A 141 -15.19 2.15 31.79
N GLU A 142 -15.61 1.91 33.02
CA GLU A 142 -14.70 1.94 34.19
C GLU A 142 -13.67 0.81 34.11
N LEU A 143 -14.13 -0.40 33.75
CA LEU A 143 -13.23 -1.54 33.56
C LEU A 143 -12.20 -1.26 32.45
N ILE A 144 -12.63 -0.78 31.26
CA ILE A 144 -11.70 -0.50 30.17
C ILE A 144 -10.70 0.60 30.53
N ARG A 145 -11.09 1.60 31.32
CA ARG A 145 -10.16 2.61 31.83
C ARG A 145 -9.09 2.01 32.74
N LYS A 146 -9.44 1.00 33.56
CA LYS A 146 -8.45 0.26 34.36
C LYS A 146 -7.47 -0.51 33.47
N VAL A 147 -7.99 -1.18 32.41
CA VAL A 147 -7.13 -1.85 31.40
C VAL A 147 -6.17 -0.85 30.75
N ILE A 148 -6.68 0.32 30.34
CA ILE A 148 -5.87 1.39 29.74
C ILE A 148 -4.78 1.89 30.69
N ALA A 149 -5.09 2.02 31.98
CA ALA A 149 -4.13 2.47 32.99
C ALA A 149 -2.98 1.48 33.22
N HIS A 150 -3.24 0.16 33.09
CA HIS A 150 -2.26 -0.90 33.31
C HIS A 150 -1.64 -1.47 32.02
N LYS A 151 -1.99 -0.93 30.87
CA LYS A 151 -1.59 -1.51 29.56
C LYS A 151 -0.07 -1.62 29.36
N ASP A 152 0.70 -0.64 29.88
CA ASP A 152 2.15 -0.61 29.66
C ASP A 152 2.89 -1.65 30.51
N GLU A 153 2.24 -2.20 31.54
CA GLU A 153 2.77 -3.28 32.39
C GLU A 153 2.53 -4.66 31.79
N ASN A 154 1.50 -4.79 30.93
CA ASN A 154 0.98 -6.05 30.40
C ASN A 154 1.41 -6.34 28.96
N ARG A 155 2.59 -5.89 28.53
CA ARG A 155 3.11 -6.06 27.15
C ARG A 155 4.59 -6.50 27.14
N ILE A 156 5.01 -7.15 26.05
CA ILE A 156 6.41 -7.62 25.89
C ILE A 156 7.40 -6.46 26.03
N ALA A 157 7.07 -5.27 25.50
CA ALA A 157 7.91 -4.10 25.61
C ALA A 157 8.14 -3.60 27.07
N SER A 158 7.44 -4.14 28.08
CA SER A 158 7.69 -3.85 29.50
C SER A 158 8.95 -4.54 30.02
N TYR A 159 9.35 -5.66 29.42
CA TYR A 159 10.48 -6.46 29.87
C TYR A 159 11.80 -5.79 29.53
N GLU A 160 12.75 -5.81 30.46
CA GLU A 160 14.09 -5.28 30.24
C GLU A 160 14.87 -6.14 29.25
N TYR A 161 14.75 -7.47 29.41
CA TYR A 161 15.25 -8.49 28.50
C TYR A 161 14.19 -9.58 28.34
N ALA A 162 13.97 -10.02 27.10
CA ALA A 162 13.20 -11.21 26.82
C ALA A 162 13.82 -12.01 25.68
N GLU A 163 13.73 -13.34 25.80
CA GLU A 163 14.10 -14.26 24.73
C GLU A 163 13.02 -15.32 24.59
N TYR A 164 12.75 -15.71 23.34
CA TYR A 164 11.71 -16.68 23.02
C TYR A 164 11.91 -17.31 21.64
N ARG A 165 11.35 -18.50 21.47
CA ARG A 165 11.18 -19.11 20.17
C ARG A 165 9.88 -18.61 19.54
N GLN A 166 9.97 -18.16 18.28
CA GLN A 166 8.83 -17.71 17.49
C GLN A 166 8.63 -18.66 16.31
N TYR A 167 7.50 -19.34 16.29
CA TYR A 167 7.02 -20.06 15.12
C TYR A 167 6.01 -19.19 14.40
N GLU A 168 6.16 -19.05 13.10
CA GLU A 168 5.28 -18.31 12.22
C GLU A 168 4.84 -19.17 11.06
N LYS A 169 3.53 -19.16 10.78
CA LYS A 169 2.93 -19.83 9.63
C LYS A 169 2.04 -18.85 8.88
N VAL A 170 2.28 -18.71 7.59
CA VAL A 170 1.45 -17.92 6.66
C VAL A 170 0.90 -18.86 5.60
N SER A 171 -0.42 -18.87 5.41
CA SER A 171 -1.09 -19.65 4.36
C SER A 171 -2.04 -18.76 3.56
N LEU A 172 -2.13 -19.03 2.25
CA LEU A 172 -2.96 -18.26 1.32
C LEU A 172 -3.62 -19.22 0.32
N GLY A 173 -4.83 -18.85 -0.07
CA GLY A 173 -5.56 -19.60 -1.09
C GLY A 173 -6.76 -18.83 -1.61
N LEU A 174 -7.28 -19.26 -2.74
CA LEU A 174 -8.58 -18.79 -3.20
C LEU A 174 -9.67 -19.37 -2.31
N SER A 175 -10.65 -18.56 -1.97
CA SER A 175 -11.78 -18.89 -1.10
C SER A 175 -13.11 -18.72 -1.81
N ASN A 176 -14.14 -19.35 -1.28
CA ASN A 176 -15.52 -19.24 -1.75
C ASN A 176 -15.69 -19.59 -3.24
N LEU A 177 -15.06 -20.68 -3.66
CA LEU A 177 -15.15 -21.17 -5.04
C LEU A 177 -16.41 -22.04 -5.20
N SER A 178 -17.28 -21.66 -6.14
CA SER A 178 -18.48 -22.44 -6.44
C SER A 178 -18.14 -23.74 -7.18
N GLU A 179 -18.99 -24.76 -7.05
CA GLU A 179 -18.86 -25.99 -7.82
C GLU A 179 -18.86 -25.73 -9.34
N LYS A 180 -19.64 -24.77 -9.81
CA LYS A 180 -19.62 -24.28 -11.18
C LYS A 180 -18.27 -23.73 -11.60
N PHE A 181 -17.56 -23.05 -10.69
CA PHE A 181 -16.20 -22.56 -10.93
C PHE A 181 -15.22 -23.70 -11.06
N LYS A 182 -15.24 -24.65 -10.13
CA LYS A 182 -14.42 -25.87 -10.14
C LYS A 182 -14.58 -26.66 -11.42
N ASN A 183 -15.82 -26.84 -11.91
CA ASN A 183 -16.15 -27.66 -13.07
C ASN A 183 -15.96 -26.97 -14.43
N ARG A 184 -15.37 -25.76 -14.48
CA ARG A 184 -15.04 -25.09 -15.74
C ARG A 184 -13.99 -25.86 -16.52
N LYS A 185 -14.13 -25.87 -17.85
CA LYS A 185 -13.22 -26.60 -18.77
C LYS A 185 -11.74 -26.29 -18.54
N ILE A 186 -11.40 -25.03 -18.17
CA ILE A 186 -10.03 -24.60 -17.91
C ILE A 186 -9.41 -25.29 -16.68
N PHE A 187 -10.24 -25.72 -15.72
CA PHE A 187 -9.79 -26.40 -14.50
C PHE A 187 -9.86 -27.93 -14.58
N LYS A 188 -10.19 -28.50 -15.75
CA LYS A 188 -10.31 -29.95 -15.91
C LYS A 188 -9.07 -30.72 -15.45
N ASN A 189 -7.89 -30.16 -15.70
CA ASN A 189 -6.59 -30.73 -15.34
C ASN A 189 -6.12 -30.31 -13.93
N TYR A 190 -6.90 -29.50 -13.21
CA TYR A 190 -6.52 -28.95 -11.92
C TYR A 190 -7.48 -29.35 -10.79
N GLN A 191 -8.29 -30.41 -11.00
CA GLN A 191 -9.31 -30.84 -10.02
C GLN A 191 -8.70 -31.23 -8.66
N PHE A 192 -7.46 -31.74 -8.66
CA PHE A 192 -6.74 -32.11 -7.44
C PHE A 192 -6.36 -30.95 -6.53
N LEU A 193 -6.40 -29.71 -7.04
CA LEU A 193 -6.12 -28.50 -6.26
C LEU A 193 -7.32 -28.03 -5.44
N PHE A 194 -8.54 -28.46 -5.80
CA PHE A 194 -9.76 -27.99 -5.15
C PHE A 194 -10.06 -28.83 -3.93
N GLU A 195 -10.12 -28.20 -2.78
CA GLU A 195 -10.49 -28.81 -1.52
C GLU A 195 -11.83 -28.26 -1.05
N LYS A 196 -12.62 -29.09 -0.37
CA LYS A 196 -13.82 -28.59 0.30
C LYS A 196 -13.36 -27.74 1.47
N GLU A 197 -13.93 -26.54 1.60
CA GLU A 197 -13.64 -25.70 2.77
C GLU A 197 -14.12 -26.38 4.04
N ASP A 198 -13.26 -26.45 5.07
CA ASP A 198 -13.58 -27.05 6.35
C ASP A 198 -14.70 -26.26 7.04
N VAL A 199 -15.66 -27.01 7.60
CA VAL A 199 -16.83 -26.51 8.28
C VAL A 199 -16.52 -25.74 9.57
N GLU A 200 -15.31 -25.91 10.14
CA GLU A 200 -14.90 -25.26 11.38
C GLU A 200 -14.70 -23.73 11.26
N THR A 201 -14.52 -23.20 10.06
CA THR A 201 -14.28 -21.75 9.83
C THR A 201 -15.48 -21.03 9.24
N GLY A 202 -16.67 -21.60 9.32
CA GLY A 202 -17.92 -20.96 8.91
C GLY A 202 -18.23 -21.07 7.41
N ASN A 203 -19.42 -21.44 7.13
CA ASN A 203 -20.31 -21.18 5.97
C ASN A 203 -19.84 -21.36 4.56
N SER A 204 -18.96 -22.20 4.22
CA SER A 204 -18.79 -22.45 2.80
C SER A 204 -19.20 -23.83 2.37
N LYS A 205 -20.32 -23.87 1.64
CA LYS A 205 -20.61 -24.97 0.69
C LYS A 205 -19.65 -24.87 -0.52
N GLY A 206 -18.56 -24.06 -0.39
CA GLY A 206 -17.61 -23.76 -1.43
C GLY A 206 -16.38 -24.65 -1.40
N TYR A 207 -15.54 -24.43 -2.39
CA TYR A 207 -14.22 -25.01 -2.46
C TYR A 207 -13.19 -23.91 -2.18
N SER A 208 -12.07 -24.31 -1.57
CA SER A 208 -10.85 -23.50 -1.50
C SER A 208 -9.82 -24.08 -2.46
N LEU A 209 -8.90 -23.23 -2.87
CA LEU A 209 -7.73 -23.62 -3.63
C LEU A 209 -6.51 -23.07 -2.90
N PRO A 210 -5.90 -23.87 -2.02
CA PRO A 210 -4.68 -23.47 -1.31
C PRO A 210 -3.55 -23.23 -2.33
N ALA A 211 -2.86 -22.09 -2.21
CA ALA A 211 -1.89 -21.67 -3.22
C ALA A 211 -0.49 -21.36 -2.65
N PHE A 212 -0.39 -21.06 -1.36
CA PHE A 212 0.87 -20.70 -0.74
C PHE A 212 0.87 -21.07 0.74
N ILE A 213 2.01 -21.57 1.22
CA ILE A 213 2.29 -21.73 2.64
C ILE A 213 3.78 -21.43 2.90
N GLU A 214 4.04 -20.74 3.99
CA GLU A 214 5.39 -20.48 4.50
C GLU A 214 5.39 -20.73 6.00
N GLU A 215 6.39 -21.45 6.47
CA GLU A 215 6.66 -21.70 7.88
C GLU A 215 8.05 -21.21 8.23
N ARG A 216 8.18 -20.59 9.39
CA ARG A 216 9.44 -20.05 9.89
C ARG A 216 9.57 -20.30 11.39
N LEU A 217 10.73 -20.79 11.81
CA LEU A 217 11.10 -20.91 13.21
C LEU A 217 12.28 -19.98 13.49
N SER A 218 12.16 -19.16 14.50
CA SER A 218 13.18 -18.18 14.86
C SER A 218 13.45 -18.15 16.35
N GLN A 219 14.69 -17.83 16.74
CA GLN A 219 15.05 -17.43 18.09
C GLN A 219 15.10 -15.91 18.14
N VAL A 220 14.37 -15.30 19.06
CA VAL A 220 14.27 -13.84 19.20
C VAL A 220 14.84 -13.41 20.53
N TYR A 221 15.64 -12.34 20.50
CA TYR A 221 16.20 -11.67 21.66
C TYR A 221 15.77 -10.21 21.65
N THR A 222 15.21 -9.73 22.75
CA THR A 222 14.78 -8.33 22.88
C THR A 222 15.44 -7.68 24.08
N ARG A 223 15.76 -6.41 23.95
CA ARG A 223 16.32 -5.55 24.99
C ARG A 223 15.64 -4.19 24.97
N LYS A 224 15.20 -3.69 26.12
CA LYS A 224 14.49 -2.41 26.26
C LYS A 224 15.41 -1.20 26.15
N LYS A 225 16.63 -1.27 26.73
CA LYS A 225 17.57 -0.15 26.76
C LYS A 225 18.99 -0.58 26.36
N PRO A 226 19.57 -0.07 25.24
CA PRO A 226 18.86 0.58 24.14
C PRO A 226 17.88 -0.40 23.48
N ASN A 227 16.76 0.12 22.97
CA ASN A 227 15.74 -0.75 22.35
C ASN A 227 16.33 -1.46 21.12
N LYS A 228 16.48 -2.77 21.24
CA LYS A 228 17.01 -3.63 20.17
C LYS A 228 16.30 -4.98 20.19
N THR A 229 16.01 -5.46 18.99
CA THR A 229 15.51 -6.82 18.75
C THR A 229 16.46 -7.51 17.77
N LYS A 230 16.80 -8.76 18.06
CA LYS A 230 17.56 -9.65 17.18
C LYS A 230 16.78 -10.91 16.92
N GLN A 231 16.54 -11.22 15.66
CA GLN A 231 15.84 -12.43 15.22
C GLN A 231 16.81 -13.31 14.42
N LEU A 232 17.02 -14.53 14.89
CA LEU A 232 17.80 -15.55 14.23
C LEU A 232 16.84 -16.58 13.63
N ILE A 233 16.73 -16.65 12.29
CA ILE A 233 15.91 -17.64 11.62
C ILE A 233 16.64 -18.98 11.64
N LEU A 234 16.08 -19.94 12.37
CA LEU A 234 16.64 -21.28 12.58
C LEU A 234 16.22 -22.25 11.50
N ALA A 235 14.97 -22.14 11.03
CA ALA A 235 14.42 -22.97 9.98
C ALA A 235 13.36 -22.19 9.20
N GLU A 236 13.27 -22.44 7.90
CA GLU A 236 12.28 -21.85 6.99
C GLU A 236 11.88 -22.88 5.94
N GLN A 237 10.58 -23.04 5.71
CA GLN A 237 10.03 -23.87 4.67
C GLN A 237 8.91 -23.11 3.97
N ARG A 238 8.87 -23.13 2.65
CA ARG A 238 7.80 -22.50 1.88
C ARG A 238 7.47 -23.28 0.61
N ALA A 239 6.21 -23.25 0.20
CA ALA A 239 5.82 -23.66 -1.13
C ALA A 239 6.37 -22.67 -2.14
N GLN A 240 7.24 -23.14 -3.04
CA GLN A 240 7.93 -22.27 -4.02
C GLN A 240 7.32 -22.46 -5.39
N PHE A 241 6.88 -21.35 -6.00
CA PHE A 241 6.60 -21.33 -7.43
C PHE A 241 7.90 -21.29 -8.22
N ASP A 242 7.85 -21.78 -9.48
CA ASP A 242 9.01 -21.65 -10.38
C ASP A 242 9.44 -20.16 -10.42
N PRO A 243 10.70 -19.86 -10.04
CA PRO A 243 11.24 -18.50 -10.04
C PRO A 243 11.17 -17.80 -11.39
N LYS A 244 10.91 -18.55 -12.48
CA LYS A 244 10.66 -17.98 -13.80
C LYS A 244 9.39 -17.14 -13.82
N PHE A 245 8.35 -17.53 -13.07
CA PHE A 245 7.02 -16.93 -13.14
C PHE A 245 6.71 -16.06 -11.94
N VAL A 246 7.20 -16.43 -10.76
CA VAL A 246 6.87 -15.76 -9.49
C VAL A 246 8.15 -15.39 -8.75
N ASP A 247 8.22 -14.16 -8.33
CA ASP A 247 9.21 -13.70 -7.38
C ASP A 247 8.78 -14.11 -5.98
N ASN A 248 9.24 -15.29 -5.53
CA ASN A 248 8.85 -15.83 -4.24
C ASN A 248 9.28 -14.94 -3.07
N ASP A 249 10.44 -14.28 -3.15
CA ASP A 249 10.93 -13.39 -2.09
C ASP A 249 10.11 -12.10 -2.02
N GLY A 250 9.80 -11.52 -3.19
CA GLY A 250 8.91 -10.36 -3.27
C GLY A 250 7.49 -10.69 -2.78
N LEU A 251 7.00 -11.89 -3.06
CA LEU A 251 5.70 -12.37 -2.58
C LEU A 251 5.69 -12.51 -1.05
N SER A 252 6.71 -13.15 -0.47
CA SER A 252 6.86 -13.28 0.99
C SER A 252 6.97 -11.90 1.67
N ALA A 253 7.77 -10.99 1.11
CA ALA A 253 7.89 -9.63 1.64
C ALA A 253 6.55 -8.86 1.62
N TYR A 254 5.77 -9.03 0.55
CA TYR A 254 4.45 -8.43 0.44
C TYR A 254 3.49 -8.98 1.50
N PHE A 255 3.48 -10.29 1.71
CA PHE A 255 2.62 -10.91 2.73
C PHE A 255 3.02 -10.55 4.14
N ASN A 256 4.31 -10.52 4.44
CA ASN A 256 4.80 -10.07 5.74
C ASN A 256 4.34 -8.63 6.06
N LYS A 257 4.14 -7.79 5.04
CA LYS A 257 3.61 -6.43 5.24
C LYS A 257 2.09 -6.40 5.41
N LEU A 258 1.35 -7.21 4.67
CA LEU A 258 -0.11 -7.31 4.84
C LEU A 258 -0.51 -7.90 6.19
N TYR A 259 0.25 -8.87 6.67
CA TYR A 259 0.03 -9.61 7.90
C TYR A 259 1.06 -9.22 8.96
N GLN A 260 1.04 -7.95 9.40
CA GLN A 260 1.94 -7.46 10.45
C GLN A 260 1.60 -8.04 11.83
N ASP A 261 2.56 -7.92 12.76
CA ASP A 261 2.33 -8.28 14.16
C ASP A 261 1.27 -7.37 14.78
N ILE A 262 0.34 -7.97 15.50
CA ILE A 262 -0.74 -7.25 16.16
C ILE A 262 -0.42 -7.12 17.63
N ASP A 263 -0.10 -5.92 18.07
CA ASP A 263 -0.01 -5.55 19.48
C ASP A 263 -1.26 -4.73 19.85
N ILE A 264 -2.20 -5.36 20.57
CA ILE A 264 -3.41 -4.70 21.02
C ILE A 264 -3.12 -3.57 22.03
N TYR A 265 -1.96 -3.61 22.69
CA TYR A 265 -1.53 -2.60 23.66
C TYR A 265 -1.00 -1.31 23.01
N GLU A 266 -0.70 -1.33 21.70
CA GLU A 266 -0.46 -0.10 20.94
C GLU A 266 -1.74 0.71 20.78
N SER A 267 -1.61 2.03 20.69
CA SER A 267 -2.79 2.90 20.51
C SER A 267 -3.43 2.77 19.12
N ASN A 268 -2.61 2.55 18.11
CA ASN A 268 -3.06 2.30 16.73
C ASN A 268 -2.40 1.01 16.22
N ILE A 269 -3.22 0.11 15.71
CA ILE A 269 -2.81 -1.16 15.10
C ILE A 269 -2.76 -0.94 13.60
N GLU A 270 -1.61 -1.16 12.99
CA GLU A 270 -1.44 -1.04 11.54
C GLU A 270 -1.82 -2.36 10.87
N LEU A 271 -2.82 -2.35 10.00
CA LEU A 271 -3.29 -3.49 9.24
C LEU A 271 -3.68 -3.07 7.83
N VAL A 272 -3.27 -3.86 6.83
CA VAL A 272 -3.66 -3.64 5.43
C VAL A 272 -3.42 -2.17 5.02
N THR A 273 -2.25 -1.61 5.39
CA THR A 273 -1.85 -0.20 5.14
C THR A 273 -2.68 0.89 5.83
N ASN A 274 -3.64 0.52 6.67
CA ASN A 274 -4.49 1.43 7.44
C ASN A 274 -4.21 1.33 8.94
N GLN A 275 -4.53 2.39 9.67
CA GLN A 275 -4.44 2.40 11.13
C GLN A 275 -5.81 2.23 11.76
N PHE A 276 -5.94 1.21 12.58
CA PHE A 276 -7.12 0.94 13.40
C PHE A 276 -6.85 1.37 14.84
N LEU A 277 -7.79 2.10 15.43
CA LEU A 277 -7.69 2.43 16.85
C LEU A 277 -7.88 1.17 17.70
N SER A 278 -6.92 0.88 18.59
CA SER A 278 -7.06 -0.22 19.53
C SER A 278 -8.25 -0.02 20.48
N PRO A 279 -9.01 -1.07 20.82
CA PRO A 279 -10.10 -0.96 21.80
C PRO A 279 -9.59 -0.61 23.21
N ILE A 280 -8.29 -0.74 23.48
CA ILE A 280 -7.65 -0.32 24.74
C ILE A 280 -6.75 0.91 24.59
N ALA A 281 -6.93 1.68 23.49
CA ALA A 281 -6.31 2.99 23.36
C ALA A 281 -6.92 4.01 24.32
N GLY A 282 -6.16 5.03 24.73
CA GLY A 282 -6.67 6.09 25.62
C GLY A 282 -7.94 6.79 25.10
N ALA A 283 -8.07 6.94 23.79
CA ALA A 283 -9.23 7.54 23.12
C ALA A 283 -10.40 6.56 22.89
N SER A 284 -10.23 5.28 23.17
CA SER A 284 -11.18 4.24 22.79
C SER A 284 -12.62 4.49 23.31
N PRO A 285 -12.88 5.00 24.55
CA PRO A 285 -14.23 5.26 25.01
C PRO A 285 -14.99 6.33 24.20
N THR A 286 -14.29 7.15 23.42
CA THR A 286 -14.89 8.15 22.52
C THR A 286 -15.38 7.51 21.22
N PHE A 287 -14.73 6.46 20.76
CA PHE A 287 -15.00 5.83 19.47
C PHE A 287 -15.76 4.52 19.58
N TYR A 288 -15.68 3.84 20.72
CA TYR A 288 -16.33 2.56 21.00
C TYR A 288 -17.44 2.67 22.04
N ARG A 289 -18.33 1.68 22.02
CA ARG A 289 -19.27 1.34 23.09
C ARG A 289 -18.82 0.03 23.71
N PHE A 290 -18.82 -0.05 25.03
CA PHE A 290 -18.37 -1.20 25.80
C PHE A 290 -19.51 -1.77 26.64
N TYR A 291 -19.60 -3.10 26.70
CA TYR A 291 -20.59 -3.84 27.44
C TYR A 291 -19.94 -5.03 28.15
N ILE A 292 -20.22 -5.22 29.43
CA ILE A 292 -19.88 -6.46 30.14
C ILE A 292 -20.93 -7.48 29.71
N THR A 293 -20.48 -8.57 29.08
CA THR A 293 -21.37 -9.61 28.54
C THR A 293 -21.36 -10.90 29.33
N ASP A 294 -20.29 -11.15 30.10
CA ASP A 294 -20.17 -12.34 30.96
C ASP A 294 -19.06 -12.14 32.01
N THR A 295 -19.10 -13.00 33.06
CA THR A 295 -18.04 -13.14 34.06
C THR A 295 -17.68 -14.61 34.21
N ILE A 296 -16.51 -14.99 33.66
CA ILE A 296 -16.05 -16.37 33.65
C ILE A 296 -15.35 -16.69 34.97
N LYS A 297 -16.05 -17.41 35.84
CA LYS A 297 -15.56 -17.82 37.18
C LYS A 297 -14.83 -19.17 37.18
N THR A 298 -14.86 -19.89 36.05
CA THR A 298 -14.23 -21.20 35.89
C THR A 298 -12.72 -21.12 35.64
N GLU A 299 -12.20 -19.96 35.25
CA GLU A 299 -10.77 -19.71 35.03
C GLU A 299 -10.15 -18.97 36.23
N ILE A 300 -8.86 -19.20 36.44
CA ILE A 300 -8.07 -18.51 37.48
C ILE A 300 -6.91 -17.80 36.76
N PRO A 301 -6.83 -16.46 36.89
CA PRO A 301 -7.76 -15.54 37.54
C PRO A 301 -9.13 -15.49 36.84
N HIS A 302 -10.19 -15.09 37.59
CA HIS A 302 -11.50 -14.87 36.97
C HIS A 302 -11.43 -13.84 35.88
N LEU A 303 -12.24 -14.00 34.84
CA LEU A 303 -12.26 -13.14 33.68
C LEU A 303 -13.60 -12.42 33.51
N VAL A 304 -13.54 -11.20 33.04
CA VAL A 304 -14.72 -10.49 32.51
C VAL A 304 -14.67 -10.49 31.01
N GLU A 305 -15.74 -10.98 30.37
CA GLU A 305 -15.96 -10.82 28.95
C GLU A 305 -16.53 -9.42 28.70
N LEU A 306 -15.78 -8.62 27.96
CA LEU A 306 -16.13 -7.26 27.58
C LEU A 306 -16.32 -7.18 26.06
N SER A 307 -17.56 -7.05 25.62
CA SER A 307 -17.87 -6.80 24.20
C SER A 307 -17.74 -5.33 23.87
N PHE A 308 -17.24 -5.03 22.69
CA PHE A 308 -17.08 -3.66 22.23
C PHE A 308 -17.46 -3.50 20.75
N PHE A 309 -18.03 -2.34 20.41
CA PHE A 309 -18.54 -2.04 19.08
C PHE A 309 -18.20 -0.60 18.70
N PRO A 310 -17.90 -0.31 17.41
CA PRO A 310 -17.70 1.06 16.96
C PRO A 310 -18.98 1.90 17.10
N ARG A 311 -18.84 3.17 17.44
CA ARG A 311 -19.97 4.11 17.44
C ARG A 311 -20.47 4.39 16.02
N ASN A 312 -19.57 4.36 15.06
CA ASN A 312 -19.87 4.41 13.63
C ASN A 312 -19.22 3.21 12.93
N LYS A 313 -20.05 2.32 12.40
CA LYS A 313 -19.61 1.06 11.76
C LYS A 313 -18.79 1.25 10.49
N ALA A 314 -18.85 2.44 9.87
CA ALA A 314 -18.09 2.74 8.66
C ALA A 314 -16.66 3.24 8.95
N ASP A 315 -16.34 3.61 10.19
CA ASP A 315 -15.01 4.05 10.57
C ASP A 315 -14.04 2.85 10.65
N LEU A 316 -12.73 3.10 10.50
CA LEU A 316 -11.67 2.08 10.59
C LEU A 316 -11.46 1.66 12.05
N LEU A 317 -12.43 0.91 12.58
CA LEU A 317 -12.51 0.45 13.95
C LEU A 317 -12.81 -1.04 14.01
N PHE A 318 -12.32 -1.68 15.07
CA PHE A 318 -12.67 -3.07 15.37
C PHE A 318 -14.01 -3.18 16.08
N GLN A 319 -14.56 -4.36 16.06
CA GLN A 319 -15.60 -4.85 16.99
C GLN A 319 -15.14 -6.19 17.53
N GLY A 320 -15.66 -6.62 18.68
CA GLY A 320 -15.29 -7.92 19.21
C GLY A 320 -15.40 -8.05 20.71
N ARG A 321 -14.57 -8.91 21.29
CA ARG A 321 -14.57 -9.25 22.70
C ARG A 321 -13.18 -9.22 23.29
N LEU A 322 -13.07 -8.70 24.50
CA LEU A 322 -11.89 -8.73 25.34
C LEU A 322 -12.18 -9.55 26.59
N TYR A 323 -11.28 -10.43 26.96
CA TYR A 323 -11.35 -11.20 28.21
C TYR A 323 -10.32 -10.62 29.18
N ILE A 324 -10.82 -9.93 30.19
CA ILE A 324 -10.02 -9.09 31.11
C ILE A 324 -9.87 -9.82 32.44
N THR A 325 -8.66 -9.88 32.98
CA THR A 325 -8.36 -10.53 34.26
C THR A 325 -8.80 -9.67 35.43
N LEU A 326 -9.32 -10.34 36.50
CA LEU A 326 -9.73 -9.71 37.78
C LEU A 326 -8.68 -9.92 38.90
N ASP A 327 -7.41 -10.05 38.56
CA ASP A 327 -6.29 -10.22 39.48
C ASP A 327 -5.63 -8.90 39.94
N GLY A 328 -6.27 -7.77 39.63
CA GLY A 328 -5.71 -6.44 39.88
C GLY A 328 -4.80 -5.91 38.79
N LYS A 329 -4.34 -6.77 37.85
CA LYS A 329 -3.51 -6.37 36.70
C LYS A 329 -4.34 -5.85 35.53
N TYR A 330 -5.63 -6.22 35.50
CA TYR A 330 -6.54 -5.85 34.42
C TYR A 330 -5.97 -6.12 33.01
N ALA A 331 -5.26 -7.24 32.89
CA ALA A 331 -4.63 -7.63 31.65
C ALA A 331 -5.65 -8.23 30.66
N VAL A 332 -5.40 -8.09 29.37
CA VAL A 332 -6.14 -8.82 28.34
C VAL A 332 -5.62 -10.24 28.30
N LYS A 333 -6.42 -11.23 28.67
CA LYS A 333 -6.09 -12.66 28.60
C LYS A 333 -6.34 -13.22 27.21
N ARG A 334 -7.42 -12.79 26.56
CA ARG A 334 -7.78 -13.11 25.17
C ARG A 334 -8.43 -11.91 24.52
N ALA A 335 -8.25 -11.77 23.21
CA ALA A 335 -8.95 -10.80 22.41
C ALA A 335 -9.40 -11.41 21.07
N ASN A 336 -10.67 -11.25 20.74
CA ASN A 336 -11.23 -11.60 19.45
C ASN A 336 -11.70 -10.30 18.79
N LEU A 337 -11.04 -9.93 17.69
CA LEU A 337 -11.30 -8.68 16.97
C LEU A 337 -11.78 -9.01 15.57
N SER A 338 -12.76 -8.28 15.11
CA SER A 338 -13.26 -8.33 13.72
C SER A 338 -13.62 -6.92 13.27
N VAL A 339 -14.10 -6.78 12.05
CA VAL A 339 -14.56 -5.50 11.50
C VAL A 339 -16.05 -5.57 11.18
N ALA A 340 -16.72 -4.41 11.20
CA ALA A 340 -18.13 -4.36 10.83
C ALA A 340 -18.30 -4.51 9.30
N ASP A 341 -19.40 -5.11 8.84
CA ASP A 341 -19.70 -5.29 7.42
C ASP A 341 -19.74 -3.96 6.64
N ASP A 342 -20.16 -2.87 7.30
CA ASP A 342 -20.26 -1.53 6.71
C ASP A 342 -18.95 -0.74 6.72
N ILE A 343 -17.85 -1.33 7.20
CA ILE A 343 -16.55 -0.63 7.30
C ILE A 343 -16.13 -0.06 5.95
N ASN A 344 -15.57 1.15 5.95
CA ASN A 344 -15.02 1.75 4.75
C ASN A 344 -13.57 1.23 4.50
N LEU A 345 -13.48 -0.07 4.25
CA LEU A 345 -12.25 -0.79 3.92
C LEU A 345 -12.46 -1.51 2.58
N ASN A 346 -11.56 -1.29 1.63
CA ASN A 346 -11.73 -1.86 0.29
C ASN A 346 -11.19 -3.28 0.22
N PHE A 347 -11.82 -4.08 -0.63
CA PHE A 347 -11.36 -5.41 -0.98
C PHE A 347 -11.27 -6.39 0.18
N VAL A 348 -11.38 -5.96 1.41
CA VAL A 348 -11.42 -6.82 2.60
C VAL A 348 -12.87 -7.18 2.87
N ARG A 349 -13.20 -8.46 2.67
CA ARG A 349 -14.51 -9.02 2.95
C ARG A 349 -14.65 -9.42 4.41
N ASP A 350 -13.57 -9.96 4.97
CA ASP A 350 -13.51 -10.41 6.35
C ASP A 350 -12.12 -10.17 6.95
N LEU A 351 -12.09 -9.80 8.23
CA LEU A 351 -10.89 -9.62 9.02
C LEU A 351 -11.16 -10.18 10.40
N ASP A 352 -10.40 -11.18 10.80
CA ASP A 352 -10.49 -11.88 12.08
C ASP A 352 -9.12 -11.91 12.76
N VAL A 353 -9.08 -11.47 14.01
CA VAL A 353 -7.89 -11.49 14.85
C VAL A 353 -8.19 -12.21 16.15
N LYS A 354 -7.36 -13.19 16.49
CA LYS A 354 -7.41 -13.90 17.77
C LYS A 354 -6.08 -13.77 18.46
N LEU A 355 -6.09 -13.24 19.66
CA LEU A 355 -4.92 -13.07 20.51
C LEU A 355 -5.12 -13.83 21.80
N ASP A 356 -4.18 -14.68 22.16
CA ASP A 356 -4.13 -15.41 23.42
C ASP A 356 -2.84 -15.07 24.16
N PHE A 357 -2.99 -14.71 25.43
CA PHE A 357 -1.87 -14.34 26.30
C PHE A 357 -1.65 -15.38 27.39
N ALA A 358 -0.38 -15.66 27.67
CA ALA A 358 0.06 -16.52 28.78
C ALA A 358 0.76 -15.69 29.84
N GLN A 359 1.00 -16.29 31.01
CA GLN A 359 1.81 -15.71 32.08
C GLN A 359 3.20 -16.31 32.09
N ASP A 360 4.21 -15.49 32.37
CA ASP A 360 5.57 -15.92 32.67
C ASP A 360 5.69 -16.41 34.14
N SER A 361 6.86 -16.86 34.54
CA SER A 361 7.16 -17.29 35.93
C SER A 361 6.95 -16.18 36.98
N LEU A 362 6.96 -14.90 36.56
CA LEU A 362 6.69 -13.72 37.38
C LEU A 362 5.25 -13.26 37.31
N GLN A 363 4.37 -14.10 36.74
CA GLN A 363 2.95 -13.82 36.56
C GLN A 363 2.67 -12.57 35.70
N ARG A 364 3.58 -12.17 34.79
CA ARG A 364 3.37 -11.09 33.83
C ARG A 364 2.85 -11.67 32.52
N TYR A 365 1.99 -10.91 31.84
CA TYR A 365 1.37 -11.38 30.62
C TYR A 365 2.25 -11.11 29.39
N TYR A 366 2.31 -12.10 28.48
CA TYR A 366 2.94 -11.99 27.17
C TYR A 366 2.05 -12.66 26.12
N LEU A 367 2.15 -12.21 24.88
CA LEU A 367 1.42 -12.82 23.77
C LEU A 367 1.93 -14.24 23.54
N LYS A 368 1.03 -15.23 23.64
CA LYS A 368 1.35 -16.66 23.41
C LYS A 368 1.03 -17.06 21.99
N THR A 369 -0.12 -16.63 21.45
CA THR A 369 -0.53 -16.95 20.09
C THR A 369 -1.28 -15.77 19.50
N SER A 370 -0.95 -15.46 18.26
CA SER A 370 -1.67 -14.48 17.43
C SER A 370 -2.10 -15.15 16.14
N THR A 371 -3.38 -15.05 15.79
CA THR A 371 -3.90 -15.50 14.51
C THR A 371 -4.60 -14.33 13.84
N LEU A 372 -4.19 -14.00 12.63
CA LEU A 372 -4.80 -12.99 11.77
C LEU A 372 -5.32 -13.67 10.52
N GLY A 373 -6.61 -13.61 10.29
CA GLY A 373 -7.28 -14.00 9.06
C GLY A 373 -7.71 -12.78 8.26
N LEU A 374 -7.43 -12.78 6.97
CA LEU A 374 -7.88 -11.76 6.02
C LEU A 374 -8.49 -12.44 4.80
N ASP A 375 -9.66 -11.99 4.40
CA ASP A 375 -10.32 -12.45 3.19
C ASP A 375 -10.51 -11.27 2.23
N PHE A 376 -9.75 -11.28 1.15
CA PHE A 376 -9.80 -10.26 0.11
C PHE A 376 -10.72 -10.67 -1.02
N SER A 377 -11.65 -9.79 -1.41
CA SER A 377 -12.53 -10.03 -2.57
C SER A 377 -12.89 -8.73 -3.27
N LEU A 378 -12.99 -8.76 -4.59
CA LEU A 378 -13.49 -7.62 -5.37
C LEU A 378 -14.96 -7.33 -5.12
N THR A 379 -15.73 -8.38 -4.76
CA THR A 379 -17.16 -8.31 -4.49
C THR A 379 -17.50 -9.08 -3.21
N ASP A 380 -18.53 -8.68 -2.49
CA ASP A 380 -18.89 -9.27 -1.19
C ASP A 380 -19.25 -10.75 -1.26
N LYS A 381 -19.73 -11.24 -2.41
CA LYS A 381 -20.15 -12.63 -2.63
C LYS A 381 -19.28 -13.44 -3.61
N GLY A 382 -18.25 -12.80 -4.16
CA GLY A 382 -17.39 -13.43 -5.20
C GLY A 382 -16.30 -14.31 -4.61
N THR A 383 -15.53 -14.90 -5.51
CA THR A 383 -14.27 -15.56 -5.18
C THR A 383 -13.36 -14.57 -4.46
N GLY A 384 -12.75 -15.01 -3.37
CA GLY A 384 -11.80 -14.23 -2.59
C GLY A 384 -10.41 -14.86 -2.55
N ILE A 385 -9.49 -14.13 -1.92
CA ILE A 385 -8.18 -14.62 -1.52
C ILE A 385 -8.16 -14.61 -0.01
N LYS A 386 -8.23 -15.76 0.62
CA LYS A 386 -8.15 -15.91 2.06
C LYS A 386 -6.71 -16.21 2.46
N GLY A 387 -6.20 -15.41 3.38
CA GLY A 387 -4.91 -15.64 3.99
C GLY A 387 -5.03 -15.72 5.51
N THR A 388 -4.17 -16.52 6.11
CA THR A 388 -4.09 -16.66 7.56
C THR A 388 -2.64 -16.61 7.97
N ARG A 389 -2.32 -15.79 8.96
CA ARG A 389 -1.02 -15.79 9.62
C ARG A 389 -1.21 -16.20 11.08
N THR A 390 -0.49 -17.21 11.51
CA THR A 390 -0.43 -17.66 12.91
C THR A 390 0.98 -17.51 13.42
N VAL A 391 1.13 -16.85 14.55
CA VAL A 391 2.42 -16.71 15.28
C VAL A 391 2.26 -17.29 16.66
N THR A 392 3.19 -18.14 17.06
CA THR A 392 3.22 -18.74 18.40
C THR A 392 4.58 -18.47 19.05
N PHE A 393 4.54 -18.07 20.30
CA PHE A 393 5.72 -17.78 21.10
C PHE A 393 5.91 -18.86 22.17
N ASP A 394 7.03 -19.57 22.09
CA ASP A 394 7.42 -20.67 22.99
C ASP A 394 8.75 -20.37 23.67
N ASP A 395 9.06 -21.14 24.71
CA ASP A 395 10.30 -20.99 25.51
C ASP A 395 10.55 -19.56 25.98
N PHE A 396 9.47 -18.87 26.39
CA PHE A 396 9.53 -17.47 26.79
C PHE A 396 10.27 -17.31 28.12
N ARG A 397 11.41 -16.61 28.09
CA ARG A 397 12.29 -16.35 29.23
C ARG A 397 12.56 -14.86 29.36
N THR A 398 12.64 -14.38 30.58
CA THR A 398 12.85 -12.96 30.90
C THR A 398 13.99 -12.75 31.89
N GLY A 399 14.52 -11.53 31.92
CA GLY A 399 15.56 -11.13 32.87
C GLY A 399 16.97 -11.67 32.56
N ILE A 400 17.17 -12.35 31.43
CA ILE A 400 18.48 -12.85 31.00
C ILE A 400 19.10 -11.81 30.08
N ALA A 401 20.14 -11.12 30.60
CA ALA A 401 20.91 -10.16 29.79
C ALA A 401 21.82 -10.92 28.82
N GLN A 402 21.62 -10.74 27.55
CA GLN A 402 22.50 -11.28 26.51
C GLN A 402 23.66 -10.30 26.22
N PRO A 403 24.84 -10.79 25.84
CA PRO A 403 25.96 -9.95 25.45
C PRO A 403 25.61 -9.02 24.29
N ASP A 404 26.24 -7.83 24.22
CA ASP A 404 26.04 -6.86 23.16
C ASP A 404 26.30 -7.42 21.75
N SER A 405 27.18 -8.41 21.63
CA SER A 405 27.47 -9.12 20.39
C SER A 405 26.25 -9.83 19.79
N VAL A 406 25.30 -10.27 20.60
CA VAL A 406 24.04 -10.89 20.13
C VAL A 406 23.23 -9.88 19.33
N TYR A 407 23.21 -8.63 19.77
CA TYR A 407 22.45 -7.56 19.12
C TYR A 407 23.22 -6.83 18.01
N ALA A 408 24.43 -7.28 17.67
CA ALA A 408 25.25 -6.69 16.63
C ALA A 408 24.79 -7.11 15.22
N GLY A 409 25.10 -6.28 14.22
CA GLY A 409 24.77 -6.53 12.81
C GLY A 409 23.29 -6.38 12.48
N ALA A 410 22.83 -7.03 11.42
CA ALA A 410 21.45 -6.94 10.93
C ALA A 410 20.44 -7.46 12.00
N PRO A 411 19.27 -6.81 12.15
CA PRO A 411 18.26 -7.21 13.14
C PRO A 411 17.67 -8.61 12.86
N VAL A 412 17.64 -9.03 11.60
CA VAL A 412 17.22 -10.37 11.19
C VAL A 412 18.39 -11.08 10.51
N VAL A 413 18.73 -12.27 10.96
CA VAL A 413 19.81 -13.09 10.40
C VAL A 413 19.31 -14.49 10.11
N LYS A 414 19.55 -14.99 8.89
CA LYS A 414 19.31 -16.39 8.55
C LYS A 414 20.53 -17.23 8.98
N MET A 415 20.28 -18.22 9.83
CA MET A 415 21.30 -19.17 10.30
C MET A 415 21.42 -20.38 9.35
N ILE A 416 20.54 -20.48 8.39
CA ILE A 416 20.43 -21.56 7.40
C ILE A 416 21.35 -21.22 6.22
N ALA A 417 22.12 -22.20 5.71
CA ALA A 417 22.89 -22.03 4.47
C ALA A 417 21.95 -21.72 3.29
N GLU A 418 22.38 -20.82 2.37
CA GLU A 418 21.54 -20.33 1.26
C GLU A 418 20.91 -21.43 0.38
N ASN A 419 21.48 -22.64 0.41
CA ASN A 419 21.03 -23.80 -0.37
C ASN A 419 20.22 -24.85 0.43
N ASP A 420 20.02 -24.66 1.72
CA ASP A 420 19.36 -25.63 2.60
C ASP A 420 17.99 -25.12 3.05
N THR A 421 17.09 -24.95 2.06
CA THR A 421 15.73 -24.45 2.30
C THR A 421 14.72 -25.54 2.66
N THR A 422 15.16 -26.80 2.76
CA THR A 422 14.30 -27.94 3.05
C THR A 422 14.80 -28.69 4.27
N MET A 423 14.42 -28.21 5.46
CA MET A 423 14.45 -29.09 6.64
C MET A 423 13.47 -30.24 6.38
N ASP A 424 13.92 -31.48 6.66
CA ASP A 424 13.09 -32.69 6.51
C ASP A 424 11.77 -32.55 7.31
N GLU A 425 10.69 -33.13 6.81
CA GLU A 425 9.39 -33.16 7.49
C GLU A 425 9.50 -33.73 8.90
N THR A 426 10.45 -34.61 9.17
CA THR A 426 10.79 -35.12 10.51
C THR A 426 11.22 -34.01 11.47
N TYR A 427 12.01 -33.04 11.00
CA TYR A 427 12.38 -31.86 11.77
C TYR A 427 11.15 -31.01 12.09
N TRP A 428 10.33 -30.72 11.11
CA TRP A 428 9.12 -29.91 11.30
C TRP A 428 8.09 -30.61 12.19
N ALA A 429 7.93 -31.93 12.08
CA ALA A 429 7.01 -32.70 12.92
C ALA A 429 7.35 -32.59 14.42
N THR A 430 8.64 -32.41 14.76
CA THR A 430 9.11 -32.26 16.16
C THR A 430 9.15 -30.81 16.63
N HIS A 431 9.26 -29.84 15.72
CA HIS A 431 9.45 -28.44 16.10
C HIS A 431 8.23 -27.53 15.83
N ARG A 432 7.21 -28.03 15.15
CA ARG A 432 5.94 -27.29 14.97
C ARG A 432 5.14 -27.29 16.28
N PRO A 433 4.83 -26.14 16.85
CA PRO A 433 3.94 -26.07 18.00
C PRO A 433 2.46 -26.33 17.61
N ILE A 434 2.12 -26.17 16.34
CA ILE A 434 0.78 -26.36 15.79
C ILE A 434 0.90 -27.26 14.54
N ALA A 435 0.25 -28.41 14.56
CA ALA A 435 0.23 -29.31 13.42
C ALA A 435 -0.42 -28.67 12.16
N LEU A 436 0.11 -29.00 10.99
CA LEU A 436 -0.52 -28.59 9.75
C LEU A 436 -1.87 -29.29 9.56
N LYS A 437 -2.84 -28.55 9.09
CA LYS A 437 -4.12 -29.14 8.65
C LYS A 437 -3.88 -30.02 7.42
N PRO A 438 -4.73 -31.02 7.15
CA PRO A 438 -4.56 -31.89 5.98
C PRO A 438 -4.49 -31.12 4.65
N ASN A 439 -5.25 -30.05 4.52
CA ASN A 439 -5.22 -29.18 3.34
C ASN A 439 -3.89 -28.38 3.23
N GLU A 440 -3.28 -27.99 4.32
CA GLU A 440 -1.99 -27.30 4.33
C GLU A 440 -0.84 -28.24 3.95
N GLN A 441 -0.87 -29.49 4.38
CA GLN A 441 0.14 -30.51 4.01
C GLN A 441 0.18 -30.77 2.52
N ASN A 442 -0.97 -30.73 1.86
CA ASN A 442 -1.09 -30.96 0.43
C ASN A 442 -0.52 -29.83 -0.44
N ILE A 443 -0.38 -28.60 0.12
CA ILE A 443 0.04 -27.41 -0.67
C ILE A 443 1.41 -27.63 -1.31
N TYR A 444 2.38 -28.11 -0.55
CA TYR A 444 3.75 -28.34 -1.04
C TYR A 444 3.74 -29.26 -2.28
N ARG A 445 3.10 -30.41 -2.18
CA ARG A 445 3.01 -31.38 -3.29
C ARG A 445 2.20 -30.84 -4.46
N ASN A 446 1.11 -30.13 -4.19
CA ASN A 446 0.21 -29.63 -5.23
C ASN A 446 0.87 -28.54 -6.08
N ILE A 447 1.65 -27.65 -5.47
CA ILE A 447 2.39 -26.60 -6.19
C ILE A 447 3.42 -27.23 -7.13
N ASP A 448 4.19 -28.21 -6.66
CA ASP A 448 5.17 -28.92 -7.50
C ASP A 448 4.52 -29.59 -8.71
N THR A 449 3.37 -30.24 -8.51
CA THR A 449 2.61 -30.88 -9.60
C THR A 449 2.06 -29.82 -10.56
N LEU A 450 1.52 -28.72 -10.05
CA LEU A 450 0.93 -27.64 -10.85
C LEU A 450 1.93 -27.02 -11.83
N GLN A 451 3.16 -26.79 -11.37
CA GLN A 451 4.22 -26.18 -12.17
C GLN A 451 4.61 -27.02 -13.41
N LEU A 452 4.42 -28.32 -13.37
CA LEU A 452 4.73 -29.22 -14.48
C LEU A 452 3.66 -29.18 -15.58
N ILE A 453 2.48 -28.59 -15.36
CA ILE A 453 1.38 -28.58 -16.31
C ILE A 453 1.59 -27.48 -17.38
N PRO A 454 1.69 -27.82 -18.68
CA PRO A 454 1.99 -26.85 -19.75
C PRO A 454 0.95 -25.73 -19.91
N SER A 455 -0.32 -25.99 -19.59
CA SER A 455 -1.38 -24.97 -19.62
C SER A 455 -1.20 -23.92 -18.49
N PHE A 456 -0.73 -24.34 -17.34
CA PHE A 456 -0.40 -23.44 -16.23
C PHE A 456 0.82 -22.57 -16.59
N GLN A 457 1.86 -23.15 -17.15
CA GLN A 457 3.05 -22.39 -17.59
C GLN A 457 2.67 -21.30 -18.59
N ARG A 458 1.84 -21.63 -19.59
CA ARG A 458 1.32 -20.64 -20.56
C ARG A 458 0.47 -19.54 -19.90
N PHE A 459 -0.39 -19.92 -18.96
CA PHE A 459 -1.18 -18.95 -18.19
C PHE A 459 -0.27 -18.00 -17.41
N MET A 460 0.77 -18.51 -16.76
CA MET A 460 1.74 -17.70 -16.02
C MET A 460 2.55 -16.79 -16.96
N ASP A 461 2.99 -17.23 -18.12
CA ASP A 461 3.69 -16.42 -19.12
C ASP A 461 2.82 -15.23 -19.58
N ILE A 462 1.53 -15.48 -19.85
CA ILE A 462 0.59 -14.40 -20.25
C ILE A 462 0.32 -13.45 -19.09
N SER A 463 0.13 -13.97 -17.88
CA SER A 463 -0.10 -13.15 -16.69
C SER A 463 1.11 -12.26 -16.36
N ALA A 464 2.31 -12.81 -16.47
CA ALA A 464 3.54 -12.06 -16.30
C ALA A 464 3.65 -10.92 -17.34
N LEU A 465 3.34 -11.18 -18.60
CA LEU A 465 3.32 -10.16 -19.65
C LEU A 465 2.31 -9.02 -19.35
N ILE A 466 1.12 -9.37 -18.89
CA ILE A 466 0.08 -8.37 -18.59
C ILE A 466 0.46 -7.53 -17.35
N LEU A 467 0.98 -8.17 -16.30
CA LEU A 467 1.26 -7.51 -15.03
C LEU A 467 2.57 -6.73 -15.05
N SER A 468 3.64 -7.31 -15.61
CA SER A 468 4.96 -6.68 -15.64
C SER A 468 5.18 -5.81 -16.88
N GLY A 469 4.43 -6.04 -17.94
CA GLY A 469 4.67 -5.44 -19.26
C GLY A 469 5.87 -6.03 -20.01
N TYR A 470 6.56 -7.04 -19.45
CA TYR A 470 7.75 -7.64 -20.05
C TYR A 470 7.52 -9.09 -20.45
N LYS A 471 8.03 -9.44 -21.63
CA LYS A 471 8.09 -10.83 -22.10
C LYS A 471 9.50 -11.38 -21.90
N GLN A 472 9.60 -12.46 -21.15
CA GLN A 472 10.87 -13.14 -20.95
C GLN A 472 11.34 -13.85 -22.23
N ALA A 473 12.57 -13.65 -22.62
CA ALA A 473 13.24 -14.26 -23.76
C ALA A 473 14.64 -14.77 -23.33
N GLY A 474 14.68 -15.91 -22.65
CA GLY A 474 15.90 -16.46 -22.07
C GLY A 474 16.45 -15.60 -20.92
N PRO A 475 17.70 -15.09 -21.03
CA PRO A 475 18.33 -14.27 -20.00
C PRO A 475 17.94 -12.78 -20.09
N VAL A 476 17.11 -12.39 -21.04
CA VAL A 476 16.65 -11.02 -21.25
C VAL A 476 15.12 -10.96 -21.22
N GLU A 477 14.61 -9.75 -20.97
CA GLU A 477 13.18 -9.42 -21.04
C GLU A 477 12.97 -8.32 -22.07
N ILE A 478 11.96 -8.49 -22.94
CA ILE A 478 11.57 -7.53 -23.97
C ILE A 478 10.36 -6.75 -23.46
N GLY A 479 10.41 -5.43 -23.49
CA GLY A 479 9.36 -4.55 -22.99
C GLY A 479 9.89 -3.19 -22.53
N PRO A 480 9.07 -2.43 -21.80
CA PRO A 480 7.69 -2.73 -21.46
C PRO A 480 6.74 -2.47 -22.65
N VAL A 481 5.76 -3.36 -22.83
CA VAL A 481 4.87 -3.34 -24.01
C VAL A 481 3.98 -2.09 -24.10
N ASN A 482 3.66 -1.49 -22.96
CA ASN A 482 2.86 -0.26 -22.88
C ASN A 482 3.59 0.99 -23.42
N THR A 483 4.88 0.89 -23.74
CA THR A 483 5.69 1.96 -24.32
C THR A 483 6.06 1.72 -25.78
N PHE A 484 5.58 0.63 -26.39
CA PHE A 484 5.96 0.31 -27.76
C PHE A 484 5.49 1.36 -28.77
N TYR A 485 4.45 2.10 -28.45
CA TYR A 485 3.98 3.19 -29.25
C TYR A 485 3.48 4.36 -28.37
N SER A 486 3.74 5.54 -28.84
CA SER A 486 3.28 6.80 -28.25
C SER A 486 3.07 7.84 -29.35
N PHE A 487 2.48 8.99 -28.97
CA PHE A 487 2.26 10.11 -29.86
C PHE A 487 2.59 11.43 -29.17
N ASN A 488 3.32 12.30 -29.86
CA ASN A 488 3.52 13.69 -29.43
C ASN A 488 3.65 14.62 -30.63
N PRO A 489 3.41 15.93 -30.45
CA PRO A 489 3.40 16.90 -31.58
C PRO A 489 4.72 17.02 -32.35
N VAL A 490 5.85 16.77 -31.69
CA VAL A 490 7.20 16.91 -32.29
C VAL A 490 7.59 15.67 -33.08
N GLU A 491 7.42 14.48 -32.51
CA GLU A 491 7.82 13.21 -33.13
C GLU A 491 6.72 12.59 -34.00
N GLY A 492 5.45 13.03 -33.81
CA GLY A 492 4.28 12.38 -34.38
C GLY A 492 4.06 11.02 -33.74
N PHE A 493 3.78 10.03 -34.56
CA PHE A 493 3.74 8.64 -34.09
C PHE A 493 5.17 8.17 -33.80
N ARG A 494 5.37 7.53 -32.64
CA ARG A 494 6.65 7.00 -32.18
C ARG A 494 6.53 5.51 -31.92
N LEU A 495 7.41 4.73 -32.53
CA LEU A 495 7.61 3.32 -32.21
C LEU A 495 8.85 3.16 -31.35
N ARG A 496 8.74 2.33 -30.30
CA ARG A 496 9.85 2.02 -29.39
C ARG A 496 9.96 0.52 -29.18
N LEU A 497 11.17 0.00 -29.17
CA LEU A 497 11.50 -1.37 -28.77
C LEU A 497 12.57 -1.31 -27.71
N GLY A 498 12.31 -1.97 -26.59
CA GLY A 498 13.23 -1.98 -25.46
C GLY A 498 13.32 -3.34 -24.78
N GLY A 499 14.23 -3.44 -23.82
CA GLY A 499 14.44 -4.64 -23.04
C GLY A 499 15.46 -4.44 -21.93
N ARG A 500 15.62 -5.49 -21.13
CA ARG A 500 16.57 -5.51 -20.01
C ARG A 500 17.10 -6.93 -19.77
N THR A 501 18.25 -7.02 -19.16
CA THR A 501 18.82 -8.29 -18.69
C THR A 501 18.15 -8.72 -17.38
N THR A 502 18.23 -10.00 -17.09
CA THR A 502 17.72 -10.58 -15.84
C THR A 502 18.85 -11.19 -15.01
N ASP A 503 18.55 -11.61 -13.79
CA ASP A 503 19.45 -12.36 -12.90
C ASP A 503 19.98 -13.68 -13.50
N ARG A 504 19.28 -14.21 -14.52
CA ARG A 504 19.72 -15.39 -15.30
C ARG A 504 20.95 -15.13 -16.16
N LEU A 505 21.17 -13.86 -16.59
CA LEU A 505 22.39 -13.49 -17.29
C LEU A 505 23.51 -13.30 -16.27
N SER A 506 23.26 -12.50 -15.26
CA SER A 506 24.20 -12.22 -14.18
C SER A 506 23.47 -11.61 -12.98
N LYS A 507 23.84 -12.02 -11.77
CA LYS A 507 23.35 -11.38 -10.54
C LYS A 507 23.97 -10.00 -10.33
N ARG A 508 25.18 -9.77 -10.85
CA ARG A 508 25.95 -8.53 -10.62
C ARG A 508 25.88 -7.52 -11.77
N PHE A 509 25.62 -7.98 -12.98
CA PHE A 509 25.55 -7.13 -14.17
C PHE A 509 24.09 -6.99 -14.62
N TYR A 510 23.64 -5.75 -14.74
CA TYR A 510 22.30 -5.41 -15.23
C TYR A 510 22.47 -4.40 -16.37
N ALA A 511 21.83 -4.68 -17.48
CA ALA A 511 21.75 -3.75 -18.61
C ALA A 511 20.29 -3.58 -19.03
N GLU A 512 19.95 -2.36 -19.41
CA GLU A 512 18.66 -2.02 -19.98
C GLU A 512 18.82 -1.01 -21.10
N GLY A 513 17.89 -1.03 -22.04
CA GLY A 513 17.93 -0.06 -23.11
C GLY A 513 16.73 -0.15 -24.03
N TYR A 514 16.61 0.85 -24.90
CA TYR A 514 15.63 0.87 -25.97
C TYR A 514 16.15 1.64 -27.18
N THR A 515 15.51 1.42 -28.31
CA THR A 515 15.57 2.26 -29.49
C THR A 515 14.17 2.69 -29.87
N ALA A 516 14.01 3.92 -30.36
CA ALA A 516 12.75 4.47 -30.81
C ALA A 516 12.92 5.32 -32.06
N TYR A 517 11.87 5.41 -32.88
CA TYR A 517 11.84 6.22 -34.08
C TYR A 517 10.58 7.08 -34.12
N GLY A 518 10.74 8.40 -34.28
CA GLY A 518 9.64 9.34 -34.49
C GLY A 518 9.42 9.53 -35.98
N PHE A 519 8.18 9.37 -36.41
CA PHE A 519 7.84 9.42 -37.85
C PHE A 519 7.69 10.84 -38.39
N LYS A 520 7.42 11.84 -37.55
CA LYS A 520 7.30 13.25 -37.98
C LYS A 520 8.65 13.95 -38.03
N ASP A 521 9.50 13.73 -37.01
CA ASP A 521 10.82 14.34 -36.91
C ASP A 521 11.94 13.51 -37.60
N GLU A 522 11.60 12.30 -38.04
CA GLU A 522 12.49 11.36 -38.77
C GLU A 522 13.79 11.07 -38.01
N LYS A 523 13.78 11.09 -36.67
CA LYS A 523 14.96 10.91 -35.83
C LYS A 523 14.90 9.62 -35.01
N TRP A 524 16.05 8.97 -34.90
CA TRP A 524 16.26 7.88 -33.97
C TRP A 524 16.56 8.40 -32.56
N LYS A 525 15.96 7.75 -31.58
CA LYS A 525 16.19 7.92 -30.15
C LYS A 525 16.65 6.60 -29.59
N TYR A 526 17.47 6.65 -28.54
CA TYR A 526 17.97 5.45 -27.89
C TYR A 526 18.36 5.75 -26.45
N PHE A 527 18.32 4.72 -25.66
CA PHE A 527 18.85 4.67 -24.30
C PHE A 527 19.56 3.35 -24.10
N LEU A 528 20.72 3.38 -23.50
CA LEU A 528 21.46 2.20 -23.09
C LEU A 528 22.10 2.48 -21.73
N SER A 529 21.93 1.57 -20.77
CA SER A 529 22.52 1.64 -19.44
C SER A 529 23.11 0.28 -19.06
N GLY A 530 24.31 0.30 -18.52
CA GLY A 530 24.97 -0.86 -17.93
C GLY A 530 25.29 -0.57 -16.46
N THR A 531 24.91 -1.48 -15.56
CA THR A 531 25.14 -1.37 -14.12
C THR A 531 25.87 -2.59 -13.60
N TYR A 532 26.92 -2.38 -12.80
CA TYR A 532 27.71 -3.43 -12.19
C TYR A 532 27.69 -3.31 -10.67
N ALA A 533 27.21 -4.36 -9.97
CA ALA A 533 27.18 -4.40 -8.51
C ALA A 533 28.56 -4.75 -7.95
N LEU A 534 29.03 -3.93 -7.02
CA LEU A 534 30.35 -4.04 -6.41
C LEU A 534 30.37 -4.92 -5.13
N ASN A 535 29.20 -5.24 -4.59
CA ASN A 535 29.02 -5.96 -3.31
C ASN A 535 28.59 -7.44 -3.46
N ASN A 536 28.77 -8.05 -4.62
CA ASN A 536 28.37 -9.44 -4.92
C ASN A 536 26.86 -9.75 -4.73
N LYS A 537 26.01 -8.71 -4.62
CA LYS A 537 24.54 -8.81 -4.55
C LYS A 537 23.93 -8.37 -5.89
N SER A 538 22.63 -8.62 -6.07
CA SER A 538 21.89 -8.02 -7.17
C SER A 538 21.88 -6.49 -7.04
N VAL A 539 21.88 -5.79 -8.18
CA VAL A 539 21.83 -4.32 -8.24
C VAL A 539 20.65 -3.73 -7.46
N TYR A 540 19.56 -4.45 -7.33
CA TYR A 540 18.36 -4.03 -6.60
C TYR A 540 18.38 -4.38 -5.11
N THR A 541 19.29 -5.28 -4.68
CA THR A 541 19.33 -5.76 -3.29
C THR A 541 19.92 -4.73 -2.34
N PHE A 542 19.22 -4.52 -1.22
CA PHE A 542 19.70 -3.67 -0.12
C PHE A 542 20.88 -4.31 0.65
N PRO A 543 21.88 -3.54 1.06
CA PRO A 543 22.21 -2.19 0.64
C PRO A 543 22.86 -2.18 -0.76
N GLN A 544 22.48 -1.21 -1.61
CA GLN A 544 23.00 -1.09 -2.97
C GLN A 544 24.44 -0.58 -2.98
N HIS A 545 25.26 -1.16 -3.88
CA HIS A 545 26.63 -0.69 -4.13
C HIS A 545 26.99 -0.98 -5.59
N TYR A 546 26.96 0.03 -6.44
CA TYR A 546 27.15 -0.17 -7.87
C TYR A 546 27.83 0.99 -8.59
N LEU A 547 28.36 0.67 -9.76
CA LEU A 547 28.76 1.60 -10.79
C LEU A 547 27.80 1.47 -11.99
N ARG A 548 27.32 2.58 -12.54
CA ARG A 548 26.43 2.63 -13.71
C ARG A 548 26.99 3.58 -14.75
N ALA A 549 26.98 3.15 -16.00
CA ALA A 549 27.22 4.01 -17.15
C ALA A 549 25.98 4.00 -18.04
N SER A 550 25.61 5.16 -18.59
CA SER A 550 24.46 5.26 -19.48
C SER A 550 24.67 6.30 -20.57
N VAL A 551 24.05 6.05 -21.72
CA VAL A 551 23.93 6.97 -22.84
C VAL A 551 22.47 7.07 -23.25
N MET A 552 22.00 8.28 -23.47
CA MET A 552 20.64 8.57 -23.90
C MET A 552 20.65 9.64 -24.99
N ARG A 553 19.86 9.39 -26.04
CA ARG A 553 19.36 10.41 -26.96
C ARG A 553 17.85 10.32 -26.97
N ASP A 554 17.17 11.33 -26.46
CA ASP A 554 15.70 11.29 -26.38
C ASP A 554 15.10 12.69 -26.33
N THR A 555 13.79 12.74 -26.56
CA THR A 555 12.97 13.96 -26.57
C THR A 555 12.29 14.09 -25.23
N LYS A 556 12.42 15.24 -24.57
CA LYS A 556 11.80 15.53 -23.27
C LYS A 556 11.14 16.89 -23.23
N ILE A 557 10.15 17.04 -22.36
CA ILE A 557 9.50 18.31 -22.04
C ILE A 557 10.18 18.89 -20.80
N PRO A 558 10.71 20.12 -20.86
CA PRO A 558 11.28 20.77 -19.69
C PRO A 558 10.25 20.92 -18.54
N GLY A 559 10.65 20.56 -17.32
CA GLY A 559 9.78 20.66 -16.13
C GLY A 559 8.69 19.59 -16.02
N GLN A 560 8.62 18.61 -16.93
CA GLN A 560 7.74 17.46 -16.79
C GLN A 560 8.38 16.41 -15.85
N ASN A 561 7.65 16.05 -14.80
CA ASN A 561 7.99 14.93 -13.93
C ASN A 561 6.79 13.98 -13.86
N LEU A 562 7.03 12.69 -14.12
CA LEU A 562 6.01 11.65 -14.16
C LEU A 562 6.33 10.59 -13.09
N ASP A 563 5.62 10.62 -11.96
CA ASP A 563 5.94 9.82 -10.78
C ASP A 563 5.73 8.31 -10.96
N PHE A 564 4.86 7.87 -11.87
CA PHE A 564 4.44 6.46 -11.94
C PHE A 564 4.34 5.88 -13.34
N VAL A 565 4.57 6.68 -14.37
CA VAL A 565 4.35 6.25 -15.75
C VAL A 565 5.54 6.67 -16.58
N GLN A 566 6.04 5.76 -17.39
CA GLN A 566 7.09 6.11 -18.33
C GLN A 566 6.58 7.17 -19.32
N GLU A 567 7.43 8.11 -19.70
CA GLU A 567 7.11 9.26 -20.57
C GLU A 567 6.43 8.83 -21.88
N ASP A 568 6.76 7.64 -22.37
CA ASP A 568 6.23 7.06 -23.61
C ASP A 568 4.88 6.34 -23.47
N ASN A 569 4.22 6.42 -22.30
CA ASN A 569 2.92 5.79 -22.13
C ASN A 569 1.87 6.50 -22.98
N PHE A 570 1.13 5.76 -23.82
CA PHE A 570 0.08 6.26 -24.69
C PHE A 570 -0.96 7.14 -23.97
N LEU A 571 -1.35 6.79 -22.73
CA LEU A 571 -2.32 7.57 -21.95
C LEU A 571 -1.81 8.99 -21.60
N LEU A 572 -0.50 9.21 -21.53
CA LEU A 572 0.10 10.51 -21.26
C LEU A 572 0.27 11.38 -22.52
N SER A 573 -0.02 10.83 -23.69
CA SER A 573 -0.10 11.61 -24.94
C SER A 573 -1.24 12.62 -24.91
N PHE A 574 -2.28 12.40 -24.08
CA PHE A 574 -3.41 13.32 -23.93
C PHE A 574 -3.07 14.44 -22.94
N LYS A 575 -2.77 15.61 -23.45
CA LYS A 575 -2.41 16.80 -22.68
C LYS A 575 -3.40 17.93 -22.91
N ARG A 576 -3.54 18.85 -21.95
CA ARG A 576 -4.30 20.09 -22.12
C ARG A 576 -3.43 21.18 -22.76
N GLY A 577 -4.03 22.06 -23.54
CA GLY A 577 -3.35 23.18 -24.20
C GLY A 577 -2.34 22.75 -25.26
N GLU A 578 -1.75 23.71 -25.90
CA GLU A 578 -0.66 23.49 -26.85
C GLU A 578 0.62 23.17 -26.07
N ASN A 579 1.28 22.08 -26.45
CA ASN A 579 2.48 21.63 -25.81
C ASN A 579 3.46 21.09 -26.85
N GLU A 580 4.07 22.03 -27.53
CA GLU A 580 5.07 21.75 -28.57
C GLU A 580 6.50 22.16 -28.16
N ARG A 581 6.72 22.44 -26.85
CA ARG A 581 8.03 22.81 -26.31
C ARG A 581 8.75 21.58 -25.81
N TYR A 582 9.69 21.12 -26.60
CA TYR A 582 10.47 19.94 -26.35
C TYR A 582 11.97 20.22 -26.41
N LEU A 583 12.75 19.31 -25.86
CA LEU A 583 14.21 19.28 -25.97
C LEU A 583 14.63 17.95 -26.55
N TYR A 584 15.51 17.95 -27.56
CA TYR A 584 16.34 16.79 -27.84
C TYR A 584 17.52 16.81 -26.88
N ASN A 585 17.73 15.70 -26.18
CA ASN A 585 18.76 15.57 -25.17
C ASN A 585 19.71 14.45 -25.55
N ASP A 586 21.01 14.76 -25.61
CA ASP A 586 22.07 13.77 -25.63
C ASP A 586 22.77 13.79 -24.27
N ILE A 587 22.65 12.70 -23.50
CA ILE A 587 23.17 12.61 -22.15
C ILE A 587 24.09 11.40 -22.04
N TYR A 588 25.31 11.63 -21.58
CA TYR A 588 26.28 10.61 -21.18
C TYR A 588 26.45 10.72 -19.68
N ARG A 589 26.28 9.63 -18.93
CA ARG A 589 26.31 9.67 -17.47
C ARG A 589 27.08 8.49 -16.90
N LEU A 590 27.92 8.79 -15.90
CA LEU A 590 28.60 7.82 -15.06
C LEU A 590 28.16 8.06 -13.62
N GLU A 591 27.72 7.01 -12.92
CA GLU A 591 27.20 7.10 -11.57
C GLU A 591 27.84 6.04 -10.68
N TYR A 592 28.21 6.45 -9.46
CA TYR A 592 28.63 5.56 -8.39
C TYR A 592 27.69 5.70 -7.20
N LYS A 593 27.00 4.61 -6.82
CA LYS A 593 26.07 4.59 -5.69
C LYS A 593 26.58 3.68 -4.60
N ARG A 594 26.48 4.15 -3.36
CA ARG A 594 26.67 3.35 -2.17
C ARG A 594 25.57 3.63 -1.16
N GLU A 595 24.98 2.56 -0.65
CA GLU A 595 24.00 2.53 0.41
C GLU A 595 24.55 1.75 1.60
N PHE A 596 24.14 2.13 2.82
CA PHE A 596 24.57 1.55 4.08
C PHE A 596 23.38 0.94 4.81
N GLU A 597 23.63 -0.01 5.70
CA GLU A 597 22.61 -0.64 6.54
C GLU A 597 21.87 0.36 7.46
N SER A 598 22.44 1.54 7.70
CA SER A 598 21.80 2.66 8.41
C SER A 598 20.73 3.38 7.57
N ASN A 599 20.46 2.95 6.33
CA ASN A 599 19.62 3.60 5.34
C ASN A 599 20.11 5.01 4.94
N PHE A 600 21.38 5.31 5.18
CA PHE A 600 22.07 6.42 4.53
C PHE A 600 22.58 5.95 3.18
N SER A 601 22.50 6.80 2.16
CA SER A 601 23.05 6.52 0.84
C SER A 601 23.62 7.77 0.19
N TYR A 602 24.62 7.59 -0.68
CA TYR A 602 25.08 8.64 -1.57
C TYR A 602 25.19 8.12 -3.00
N LEU A 603 24.99 9.05 -3.92
CA LEU A 603 25.17 8.85 -5.36
C LEU A 603 26.06 9.97 -5.87
N LEU A 604 27.18 9.60 -6.49
CA LEU A 604 28.08 10.51 -7.20
C LEU A 604 27.85 10.34 -8.69
N GLY A 605 27.68 11.43 -9.41
CA GLY A 605 27.42 11.41 -10.85
C GLY A 605 28.35 12.38 -11.60
N LEU A 606 28.81 11.96 -12.76
CA LEU A 606 29.41 12.81 -13.78
C LEU A 606 28.58 12.68 -15.04
N SER A 607 28.07 13.80 -15.54
CA SER A 607 27.25 13.81 -16.76
C SER A 607 27.72 14.86 -17.75
N LYS A 608 27.71 14.51 -19.04
CA LYS A 608 27.76 15.43 -20.14
C LYS A 608 26.40 15.50 -20.81
N TRP A 609 25.85 16.69 -20.92
CA TRP A 609 24.51 16.91 -21.43
C TRP A 609 24.53 17.96 -22.55
N ARG A 610 23.99 17.58 -23.72
CA ARG A 610 23.73 18.46 -24.84
C ARG A 610 22.24 18.57 -25.06
N GLN A 611 21.73 19.79 -25.04
CA GLN A 611 20.32 20.10 -25.22
C GLN A 611 20.14 20.88 -26.53
N GLN A 612 19.12 20.49 -27.29
CA GLN A 612 18.72 21.23 -28.49
C GLN A 612 17.23 21.53 -28.41
N PRO A 613 16.80 22.78 -28.61
CA PRO A 613 15.39 23.13 -28.61
C PRO A 613 14.65 22.45 -29.76
N ALA A 614 13.41 22.05 -29.51
CA ALA A 614 12.57 21.33 -30.47
C ALA A 614 11.11 21.81 -30.40
N GLY A 615 10.39 21.63 -31.49
CA GLY A 615 9.04 22.17 -31.64
C GLY A 615 9.09 23.69 -31.73
N ILE A 616 8.30 24.38 -30.90
CA ILE A 616 8.27 25.85 -30.87
C ILE A 616 9.26 26.44 -29.84
N LEU A 617 10.03 25.62 -29.13
CA LEU A 617 11.04 26.09 -28.19
C LEU A 617 12.23 26.69 -28.97
N THR A 618 12.68 27.86 -28.56
CA THR A 618 13.87 28.52 -29.15
C THR A 618 14.77 29.09 -28.06
N TYR A 619 16.06 29.11 -28.32
CA TYR A 619 17.04 29.78 -27.45
C TYR A 619 17.50 31.06 -28.15
N GLN A 620 17.12 32.21 -27.59
CA GLN A 620 17.39 33.54 -28.15
C GLN A 620 18.05 34.39 -27.10
N MET A 621 19.10 35.11 -27.50
CA MET A 621 19.78 36.11 -26.68
C MET A 621 19.82 37.40 -27.47
N LEU A 622 19.75 38.56 -26.78
CA LEU A 622 19.90 39.85 -27.44
C LEU A 622 21.41 40.17 -27.59
N ASP A 623 21.83 40.59 -28.80
CA ASP A 623 23.15 41.13 -28.99
C ASP A 623 23.25 42.60 -28.49
N GLU A 624 24.43 43.20 -28.49
CA GLU A 624 24.66 44.59 -28.07
C GLU A 624 23.82 45.60 -28.85
N SER A 625 23.37 45.28 -30.06
CA SER A 625 22.54 46.10 -30.93
C SER A 625 21.04 45.83 -30.73
N GLY A 626 20.65 44.95 -29.82
CA GLY A 626 19.27 44.58 -29.53
C GLY A 626 18.68 43.56 -30.52
N ASN A 627 19.46 42.92 -31.40
CA ASN A 627 18.94 41.93 -32.33
C ASN A 627 18.99 40.53 -31.69
N ASN A 628 18.03 39.70 -32.12
CA ASN A 628 17.96 38.32 -31.65
C ASN A 628 19.05 37.45 -32.25
N ARG A 629 19.92 36.87 -31.43
CA ARG A 629 20.86 35.82 -31.78
C ARG A 629 20.28 34.47 -31.34
N LEU A 630 20.15 33.54 -32.29
CA LEU A 630 19.63 32.18 -32.04
C LEU A 630 20.77 31.25 -31.66
N PHE A 631 20.51 30.40 -30.67
CA PHE A 631 21.38 29.31 -30.25
C PHE A 631 20.70 27.99 -30.55
N HIS A 632 21.40 27.07 -31.19
CA HIS A 632 20.86 25.79 -31.62
C HIS A 632 21.10 24.66 -30.61
N GLU A 633 22.03 24.87 -29.68
CA GLU A 633 22.32 23.89 -28.63
C GLU A 633 22.95 24.54 -27.41
N LEU A 634 22.86 23.82 -26.29
CA LEU A 634 23.55 24.10 -25.06
C LEU A 634 24.29 22.87 -24.59
N ASN A 635 25.52 23.05 -24.10
CA ASN A 635 26.35 21.98 -23.62
C ASN A 635 26.68 22.25 -22.14
N THR A 636 26.49 21.24 -21.29
CA THR A 636 26.93 21.28 -19.89
C THR A 636 27.65 20.00 -19.51
N THR A 637 28.61 20.15 -18.64
CA THR A 637 29.24 19.03 -17.91
C THR A 637 28.94 19.24 -16.43
N GLU A 638 28.39 18.24 -15.78
CA GLU A 638 27.94 18.35 -14.41
C GLU A 638 28.58 17.28 -13.53
N LEU A 639 29.03 17.69 -12.35
CA LEU A 639 29.33 16.81 -11.23
C LEU A 639 28.16 16.86 -10.26
N SER A 640 27.63 15.72 -9.87
CA SER A 640 26.51 15.65 -8.94
C SER A 640 26.81 14.80 -7.71
N VAL A 641 26.28 15.24 -6.56
CA VAL A 641 26.31 14.52 -5.29
C VAL A 641 24.90 14.49 -4.74
N SER A 642 24.33 13.30 -4.59
CA SER A 642 23.01 13.12 -3.94
C SER A 642 23.18 12.33 -2.65
N LEU A 643 22.72 12.88 -1.54
CA LEU A 643 22.70 12.25 -0.23
C LEU A 643 21.25 11.96 0.14
N ARG A 644 20.98 10.78 0.71
CA ARG A 644 19.65 10.43 1.20
C ARG A 644 19.77 9.68 2.53
N TYR A 645 18.95 10.08 3.49
CA TYR A 645 18.83 9.41 4.78
C TYR A 645 17.36 9.12 5.10
N ALA A 646 17.03 7.83 5.20
CA ALA A 646 15.68 7.35 5.44
C ALA A 646 15.69 6.32 6.59
N PRO A 647 15.74 6.77 7.85
CA PRO A 647 15.94 5.90 9.00
C PRO A 647 14.85 4.81 9.08
N ASN A 648 15.27 3.57 9.29
CA ASN A 648 14.41 2.38 9.38
C ASN A 648 13.50 2.17 8.16
N GLU A 649 13.94 2.58 6.97
CA GLU A 649 13.21 2.31 5.74
C GLU A 649 13.30 0.83 5.38
N GLU A 650 12.17 0.24 5.09
CA GLU A 650 12.03 -1.14 4.63
C GLU A 650 11.58 -1.16 3.17
N PHE A 651 11.83 -2.29 2.50
CA PHE A 651 11.56 -2.42 1.08
C PHE A 651 10.81 -3.71 0.74
N TYR A 652 9.88 -3.63 -0.20
CA TYR A 652 9.51 -4.79 -1.00
C TYR A 652 10.66 -5.06 -1.97
N GLN A 653 11.36 -6.15 -1.71
CA GLN A 653 12.54 -6.53 -2.47
C GLN A 653 12.19 -7.64 -3.46
N GLY A 654 12.18 -7.31 -4.74
CA GLY A 654 12.08 -8.29 -5.83
C GLY A 654 13.41 -8.47 -6.54
N LYS A 655 13.45 -9.35 -7.54
CA LYS A 655 14.66 -9.64 -8.33
C LYS A 655 15.10 -8.46 -9.20
N LEU A 656 14.15 -7.76 -9.79
CA LEU A 656 14.37 -6.65 -10.73
C LEU A 656 13.67 -5.37 -10.29
N TYR A 657 13.26 -5.28 -9.03
CA TYR A 657 12.64 -4.09 -8.47
C TYR A 657 12.88 -4.00 -6.97
N ARG A 658 12.73 -2.80 -6.47
CA ARG A 658 12.74 -2.49 -5.05
C ARG A 658 11.79 -1.31 -4.82
N THR A 659 10.79 -1.52 -3.98
CA THR A 659 9.80 -0.50 -3.67
C THR A 659 9.85 -0.17 -2.18
N PRO A 660 10.09 1.10 -1.79
CA PRO A 660 10.09 1.47 -0.38
C PRO A 660 8.70 1.30 0.23
N ILE A 661 8.67 0.83 1.46
CA ILE A 661 7.48 0.74 2.29
C ILE A 661 7.35 2.05 3.04
N TYR A 662 6.13 2.60 3.12
CA TYR A 662 5.91 3.82 3.88
C TYR A 662 6.36 3.68 5.33
N ASN A 663 7.14 4.65 5.78
CA ASN A 663 7.79 4.70 7.08
C ASN A 663 7.21 5.86 7.90
N LYS A 664 7.16 5.69 9.24
CA LYS A 664 6.77 6.76 10.17
C LYS A 664 7.84 7.82 10.40
N TYR A 665 9.07 7.55 9.99
CA TYR A 665 10.20 8.48 10.13
C TYR A 665 10.31 9.40 8.93
N PRO A 666 10.89 10.60 9.08
CA PRO A 666 11.15 11.50 7.96
C PRO A 666 12.25 10.93 7.06
N ILE A 667 12.15 11.24 5.77
CA ILE A 667 13.18 10.99 4.76
C ILE A 667 13.80 12.34 4.42
N PHE A 668 15.11 12.45 4.53
CA PHE A 668 15.85 13.66 4.17
C PHE A 668 16.65 13.38 2.90
N TYR A 669 16.71 14.37 2.01
CA TYR A 669 17.57 14.32 0.83
C TYR A 669 18.25 15.66 0.58
N PHE A 670 19.47 15.57 0.07
CA PHE A 670 20.27 16.69 -0.36
C PHE A 670 20.89 16.38 -1.71
N ASN A 671 20.74 17.29 -2.67
CA ASN A 671 21.34 17.16 -3.98
C ASN A 671 22.20 18.41 -4.24
N TYR A 672 23.39 18.19 -4.73
CA TYR A 672 24.31 19.21 -5.19
C TYR A 672 24.72 18.89 -6.62
N ILE A 673 24.66 19.89 -7.50
CA ILE A 673 25.10 19.79 -8.88
C ILE A 673 26.04 20.98 -9.15
N ALA A 674 27.23 20.70 -9.65
CA ALA A 674 28.17 21.69 -10.15
C ALA A 674 28.24 21.61 -11.67
N GLY A 675 27.86 22.65 -12.38
CA GLY A 675 28.18 22.85 -13.77
C GLY A 675 29.68 23.20 -13.92
N LEU A 676 30.39 22.54 -14.81
CA LEU A 676 31.83 22.70 -14.97
C LEU A 676 32.13 23.35 -16.34
N LYS A 677 32.45 24.63 -16.34
CA LYS A 677 32.85 25.34 -17.53
C LYS A 677 34.18 24.83 -18.01
N ASP A 678 34.37 24.77 -19.35
CA ASP A 678 35.59 24.34 -20.05
C ASP A 678 35.98 22.86 -19.80
N VAL A 679 35.21 22.08 -19.06
CA VAL A 679 35.42 20.64 -18.86
C VAL A 679 34.55 19.87 -19.84
N LEU A 680 35.14 19.00 -20.67
CA LEU A 680 34.43 18.19 -21.69
C LEU A 680 33.46 18.99 -22.57
N GLY A 681 33.72 20.29 -22.77
CA GLY A 681 32.89 21.20 -23.56
C GLY A 681 31.68 21.75 -22.80
N GLY A 682 31.74 21.79 -21.50
CA GLY A 682 30.77 22.52 -20.67
C GLY A 682 30.90 24.04 -20.85
N GLU A 683 29.82 24.76 -20.99
CA GLU A 683 29.76 26.17 -21.32
C GLU A 683 29.48 27.06 -20.08
N TYR A 684 28.90 26.48 -19.02
CA TYR A 684 28.39 27.22 -17.88
C TYR A 684 29.00 26.75 -16.57
N ASP A 685 29.21 27.69 -15.66
CA ASP A 685 29.64 27.49 -14.27
C ASP A 685 28.50 27.86 -13.32
N TYR A 686 28.01 26.88 -12.58
CA TYR A 686 26.97 27.09 -11.58
C TYR A 686 26.99 26.00 -10.51
N HIS A 687 26.39 26.31 -9.37
CA HIS A 687 26.23 25.37 -8.26
C HIS A 687 24.76 25.33 -7.83
N ASN A 688 24.13 24.20 -8.00
CA ASN A 688 22.72 23.99 -7.65
C ASN A 688 22.62 23.12 -6.39
N PHE A 689 21.97 23.65 -5.36
CA PHE A 689 21.72 22.99 -4.09
C PHE A 689 20.24 22.75 -3.92
N THR A 690 19.85 21.52 -3.61
CA THR A 690 18.48 21.14 -3.26
C THR A 690 18.49 20.41 -1.94
N LEU A 691 17.68 20.84 -0.98
CA LEU A 691 17.47 20.19 0.30
C LEU A 691 15.98 19.92 0.48
N GLY A 692 15.62 18.72 0.87
CA GLY A 692 14.22 18.40 1.09
C GLY A 692 13.97 17.34 2.14
N ALA A 693 12.71 17.25 2.54
CA ALA A 693 12.22 16.28 3.51
C ALA A 693 10.81 15.82 3.16
N ASP A 694 10.60 14.51 3.27
CA ASP A 694 9.31 13.86 3.13
C ASP A 694 8.90 13.24 4.46
N LYS A 695 7.64 13.43 4.88
CA LYS A 695 7.11 12.79 6.08
C LYS A 695 5.62 12.53 5.99
N ARG A 696 5.18 11.34 6.42
CA ARG A 696 3.78 11.06 6.72
C ARG A 696 3.50 11.30 8.20
N PHE A 697 2.45 12.08 8.48
CA PHE A 697 1.90 12.31 9.81
C PHE A 697 0.58 11.55 9.92
N TYR A 698 0.45 10.73 10.95
CA TYR A 698 -0.76 9.98 11.23
C TYR A 698 -1.57 10.66 12.33
N PHE A 699 -2.89 10.78 12.13
CA PHE A 699 -3.83 11.40 13.04
C PHE A 699 -4.89 10.42 13.55
N SER A 700 -4.53 9.13 13.64
CA SER A 700 -5.43 8.06 14.07
C SER A 700 -6.71 8.05 13.21
N GLN A 701 -7.88 8.15 13.83
CA GLN A 701 -9.18 8.14 13.13
C GLN A 701 -9.41 9.35 12.21
N LEU A 702 -8.60 10.39 12.32
CA LEU A 702 -8.64 11.55 11.41
C LEU A 702 -7.83 11.34 10.12
N GLY A 703 -7.21 10.15 9.96
CA GLY A 703 -6.45 9.82 8.76
C GLY A 703 -4.98 10.21 8.83
N TYR A 704 -4.39 10.64 7.72
CA TYR A 704 -2.96 10.99 7.63
C TYR A 704 -2.70 12.11 6.64
N ALA A 705 -1.57 12.82 6.83
CA ALA A 705 -1.06 13.81 5.89
C ALA A 705 0.33 13.43 5.39
N ASP A 706 0.51 13.45 4.07
CA ASP A 706 1.80 13.38 3.42
C ASP A 706 2.31 14.80 3.19
N VAL A 707 3.49 15.11 3.71
CA VAL A 707 4.11 16.44 3.65
C VAL A 707 5.47 16.32 2.99
N ASN A 708 5.68 17.09 1.94
CA ASN A 708 6.99 17.29 1.31
C ASN A 708 7.35 18.77 1.42
N ILE A 709 8.59 19.08 1.83
CA ILE A 709 9.16 20.41 1.85
C ILE A 709 10.50 20.34 1.10
N GLU A 710 10.71 21.27 0.17
CA GLU A 710 11.93 21.32 -0.65
C GLU A 710 12.39 22.77 -0.79
N GLY A 711 13.67 23.01 -0.58
CA GLY A 711 14.35 24.27 -0.85
C GLY A 711 15.40 24.08 -1.94
N ASN A 712 15.51 25.07 -2.83
CA ASN A 712 16.49 25.07 -3.92
C ASN A 712 17.20 26.41 -3.96
N TYR A 713 18.53 26.38 -4.26
CA TYR A 713 19.35 27.54 -4.42
C TYR A 713 20.42 27.30 -5.48
N ILE A 714 20.50 28.19 -6.49
CA ILE A 714 21.50 28.13 -7.56
C ILE A 714 22.44 29.31 -7.43
N LEU A 715 23.71 29.03 -7.24
CA LEU A 715 24.80 30.02 -7.34
C LEU A 715 25.33 30.05 -8.77
N GLY A 716 25.64 31.24 -9.27
CA GLY A 716 26.16 31.49 -10.60
C GLY A 716 25.52 32.72 -11.20
N GLU A 717 26.18 33.29 -12.20
CA GLU A 717 25.71 34.47 -12.91
C GLU A 717 25.53 34.12 -14.38
N GLN A 718 24.64 34.83 -15.08
CA GLN A 718 24.37 34.63 -16.51
C GLN A 718 23.93 33.21 -16.88
N ILE A 719 23.18 32.58 -15.97
CA ILE A 719 22.67 31.22 -16.14
C ILE A 719 21.43 31.23 -17.04
N PRO A 720 21.45 30.58 -18.19
CA PRO A 720 20.28 30.51 -19.08
C PRO A 720 19.14 29.74 -18.39
N PHE A 721 17.89 30.10 -18.70
CA PHE A 721 16.71 29.51 -18.04
C PHE A 721 16.63 27.98 -18.13
N PRO A 722 17.18 27.26 -19.12
CA PRO A 722 17.16 25.80 -19.12
C PRO A 722 17.97 25.13 -18.00
N PHE A 723 18.92 25.85 -17.38
CA PHE A 723 19.72 25.40 -16.24
C PHE A 723 19.24 25.96 -14.91
N LEU A 724 18.27 26.88 -14.93
CA LEU A 724 17.57 27.31 -13.75
C LEU A 724 16.63 26.23 -13.23
N ASN A 725 16.09 26.42 -12.04
CA ASN A 725 15.09 25.52 -11.49
C ASN A 725 13.75 25.69 -12.23
N ILE A 726 13.47 24.78 -13.18
CA ILE A 726 12.20 24.70 -13.89
C ILE A 726 11.23 23.90 -13.01
N HIS A 727 10.14 24.55 -12.59
CA HIS A 727 9.23 23.94 -11.62
C HIS A 727 8.36 22.85 -12.24
N ARG A 728 8.10 21.80 -11.44
CA ARG A 728 7.37 20.60 -11.86
C ARG A 728 5.93 20.93 -12.19
N ALA A 729 5.60 20.97 -13.46
CA ALA A 729 4.27 21.27 -13.97
C ALA A 729 3.54 20.02 -14.48
N ASN A 730 2.22 20.08 -14.53
CA ASN A 730 1.39 19.01 -15.06
C ASN A 730 0.34 19.55 -16.03
N GLN A 731 0.50 19.23 -17.31
CA GLN A 731 -0.50 19.52 -18.33
C GLN A 731 -1.33 18.29 -18.74
N THR A 732 -1.20 17.15 -18.06
CA THR A 732 -2.06 15.98 -18.27
C THR A 732 -3.37 16.12 -17.49
N TYR A 733 -4.37 15.31 -17.83
CA TYR A 733 -5.61 15.20 -17.04
C TYR A 733 -5.45 14.31 -15.79
N ALA A 734 -4.31 13.62 -15.66
CA ALA A 734 -3.99 12.84 -14.48
C ALA A 734 -3.58 13.75 -13.31
N TYR A 735 -4.03 13.43 -12.06
CA TYR A 735 -3.56 14.12 -10.87
C TYR A 735 -2.14 13.66 -10.52
N GLN A 736 -1.20 14.59 -10.51
CA GLN A 736 0.19 14.34 -10.13
C GLN A 736 0.45 14.81 -8.69
N LEU A 737 1.06 13.92 -7.89
CA LEU A 737 1.31 14.19 -6.47
C LEU A 737 2.40 15.25 -6.30
N GLN A 738 3.49 15.14 -7.04
CA GLN A 738 4.69 15.98 -6.89
C GLN A 738 4.71 17.21 -7.80
N SER A 739 3.81 17.29 -8.80
CA SER A 739 3.77 18.39 -9.74
C SER A 739 2.60 19.34 -9.44
N TYR A 740 2.71 20.59 -9.86
CA TYR A 740 1.62 21.57 -9.83
C TYR A 740 0.63 21.26 -10.94
N ASN A 741 -0.61 20.95 -10.59
CA ASN A 741 -1.59 20.38 -11.51
C ASN A 741 -2.27 21.41 -12.45
N LEU A 742 -2.06 22.70 -12.18
CA LEU A 742 -2.57 23.79 -13.01
C LEU A 742 -1.47 24.70 -13.57
N MET A 743 -0.21 24.43 -13.24
CA MET A 743 0.96 25.10 -13.83
C MET A 743 1.20 24.58 -15.25
N ASN A 744 1.55 25.47 -16.17
CA ASN A 744 1.97 25.10 -17.51
C ASN A 744 3.47 24.73 -17.54
N PHE A 745 3.88 23.92 -18.51
CA PHE A 745 5.31 23.60 -18.68
C PHE A 745 6.10 24.87 -19.01
N LEU A 746 7.25 25.01 -18.37
CA LEU A 746 8.11 26.21 -18.49
C LEU A 746 7.46 27.52 -18.00
N GLU A 747 6.36 27.48 -17.25
CA GLU A 747 5.69 28.70 -16.81
C GLU A 747 6.54 29.49 -15.80
N PHE A 748 7.15 28.80 -14.83
CA PHE A 748 8.00 29.45 -13.82
C PHE A 748 9.40 28.85 -13.77
N VAL A 749 10.37 29.78 -13.64
CA VAL A 749 11.78 29.44 -13.38
C VAL A 749 12.27 30.29 -12.21
N SER A 750 13.25 29.77 -11.47
CA SER A 750 13.88 30.48 -10.35
C SER A 750 15.31 30.01 -10.13
N ASP A 751 16.13 30.83 -9.52
CA ASP A 751 17.45 30.44 -9.01
C ASP A 751 17.44 30.24 -7.49
N GLN A 752 16.35 30.59 -6.82
CA GLN A 752 16.12 30.24 -5.43
C GLN A 752 14.62 30.05 -5.19
N SER A 753 14.27 28.99 -4.44
CA SER A 753 12.88 28.67 -4.15
C SER A 753 12.73 27.83 -2.91
N VAL A 754 11.55 27.89 -2.32
CA VAL A 754 11.07 26.98 -1.29
C VAL A 754 9.68 26.53 -1.63
N SER A 755 9.41 25.22 -1.53
CA SER A 755 8.10 24.64 -1.83
C SER A 755 7.60 23.78 -0.68
N ALA A 756 6.26 23.70 -0.56
CA ALA A 756 5.57 22.82 0.37
C ALA A 756 4.40 22.16 -0.35
N ASN A 757 4.30 20.85 -0.21
CA ASN A 757 3.21 20.03 -0.74
C ASN A 757 2.62 19.21 0.40
N VAL A 758 1.34 19.46 0.69
CA VAL A 758 0.60 18.77 1.76
C VAL A 758 -0.60 18.07 1.13
N GLN A 759 -0.74 16.78 1.37
CA GLN A 759 -1.89 16.00 0.98
C GLN A 759 -2.49 15.32 2.20
N TYR A 760 -3.72 15.70 2.56
CA TYR A 760 -4.40 15.19 3.74
C TYR A 760 -5.55 14.25 3.36
N TYR A 761 -5.43 12.99 3.75
CA TYR A 761 -6.40 11.92 3.55
C TYR A 761 -7.17 11.68 4.84
N MET A 762 -8.47 11.92 4.86
CA MET A 762 -9.30 11.76 6.06
C MET A 762 -9.97 10.38 6.18
N ASN A 763 -9.73 9.47 5.25
CA ASN A 763 -10.23 8.08 5.27
C ASN A 763 -11.75 7.97 5.44
N GLY A 764 -12.51 8.95 4.95
CA GLY A 764 -13.97 8.96 5.06
C GLY A 764 -14.49 9.53 6.37
N PHE A 765 -13.67 10.13 7.21
CA PHE A 765 -14.05 10.62 8.55
C PHE A 765 -15.31 11.52 8.55
N ILE A 766 -15.48 12.35 7.51
CA ILE A 766 -16.66 13.18 7.32
C ILE A 766 -17.76 12.41 6.56
N LEU A 767 -17.42 11.83 5.40
CA LEU A 767 -18.38 11.22 4.48
C LEU A 767 -19.04 9.97 5.05
N ASN A 768 -18.35 9.21 5.91
CA ASN A 768 -18.91 8.05 6.62
C ASN A 768 -20.05 8.42 7.58
N LYS A 769 -20.18 9.70 7.96
CA LYS A 769 -21.24 10.19 8.87
C LYS A 769 -22.48 10.67 8.12
N ILE A 770 -22.39 10.83 6.80
CA ILE A 770 -23.51 11.34 5.99
C ILE A 770 -24.33 10.15 5.48
N PRO A 771 -25.62 10.03 5.88
CA PRO A 771 -26.51 9.01 5.36
C PRO A 771 -26.53 9.00 3.83
N LEU A 772 -26.64 7.85 3.20
CA LEU A 772 -26.53 7.59 1.75
C LEU A 772 -25.10 7.68 1.21
N ILE A 773 -24.33 8.74 1.49
CA ILE A 773 -22.93 8.89 1.01
C ILE A 773 -22.04 7.79 1.60
N LYS A 774 -22.21 7.43 2.88
CA LYS A 774 -21.48 6.33 3.52
C LYS A 774 -21.56 5.00 2.77
N LYS A 775 -22.68 4.75 2.04
CA LYS A 775 -22.86 3.54 1.23
C LYS A 775 -21.95 3.52 -0.01
N LEU A 776 -21.51 4.67 -0.48
CA LEU A 776 -20.58 4.80 -1.60
C LEU A 776 -19.14 4.52 -1.19
N LYS A 777 -18.86 4.50 0.12
CA LYS A 777 -17.52 4.32 0.71
C LYS A 777 -16.49 5.33 0.17
N TRP A 778 -16.93 6.51 -0.30
CA TRP A 778 -16.04 7.56 -0.74
C TRP A 778 -15.27 8.14 0.42
N ARG A 779 -14.03 8.58 0.13
CA ARG A 779 -13.13 9.18 1.13
C ARG A 779 -12.67 10.54 0.63
N GLU A 780 -12.70 11.52 1.52
CA GLU A 780 -12.24 12.87 1.21
C GLU A 780 -10.71 12.97 1.26
N VAL A 781 -10.18 13.82 0.38
CA VAL A 781 -8.78 14.22 0.35
C VAL A 781 -8.68 15.72 0.08
N PHE A 782 -7.77 16.37 0.78
CA PHE A 782 -7.47 17.79 0.59
C PHE A 782 -5.99 17.91 0.24
N SER A 783 -5.65 18.84 -0.65
CA SER A 783 -4.25 19.15 -0.87
C SER A 783 -4.01 20.64 -1.01
N VAL A 784 -2.82 21.05 -0.59
CA VAL A 784 -2.28 22.40 -0.80
C VAL A 784 -0.86 22.24 -1.31
N LYS A 785 -0.54 22.91 -2.41
CA LYS A 785 0.79 22.96 -2.97
C LYS A 785 1.16 24.42 -3.15
N ALA A 786 2.26 24.82 -2.54
CA ALA A 786 2.76 26.18 -2.60
C ALA A 786 4.23 26.19 -2.98
N ILE A 787 4.63 27.18 -3.74
CA ILE A 787 6.03 27.49 -4.00
C ILE A 787 6.25 28.99 -4.02
N TYR A 788 7.27 29.40 -3.34
CA TYR A 788 7.79 30.77 -3.39
C TYR A 788 9.21 30.74 -3.90
N GLY A 789 9.55 31.65 -4.79
CA GLY A 789 10.88 31.73 -5.36
C GLY A 789 11.18 33.12 -5.85
N SER A 790 12.40 33.32 -6.30
CA SER A 790 12.82 34.54 -6.98
C SER A 790 13.86 34.22 -8.06
N LEU A 791 14.08 35.18 -8.89
CA LEU A 791 15.09 35.15 -9.94
C LEU A 791 15.93 36.41 -9.81
N ARG A 792 17.23 36.23 -9.56
CA ARG A 792 18.17 37.35 -9.42
C ARG A 792 18.35 38.09 -10.74
N ASN A 793 18.66 39.35 -10.66
CA ASN A 793 18.76 40.21 -11.85
C ASN A 793 19.75 39.73 -12.89
N GLU A 794 20.89 39.18 -12.47
CA GLU A 794 21.93 38.64 -13.34
C GLU A 794 21.49 37.39 -14.13
N ASN A 795 20.43 36.72 -13.69
CA ASN A 795 19.85 35.56 -14.36
C ASN A 795 18.49 35.86 -14.98
N ASN A 796 18.01 37.10 -14.89
CA ASN A 796 16.69 37.47 -15.38
C ASN A 796 16.81 38.30 -16.69
N PRO A 797 16.24 37.80 -17.79
CA PRO A 797 16.33 38.48 -19.10
C PRO A 797 15.61 39.85 -19.14
N ALA A 798 14.82 40.19 -18.10
CA ALA A 798 14.24 41.54 -17.97
C ALA A 798 15.27 42.59 -17.54
N TYR A 799 16.41 42.17 -16.98
CA TYR A 799 17.45 43.06 -16.43
C TYR A 799 18.83 42.88 -17.09
N THR A 800 19.05 41.80 -17.83
CA THR A 800 20.30 41.56 -18.57
C THR A 800 20.05 40.95 -19.96
N ASN A 801 20.87 41.29 -20.92
CA ASN A 801 20.85 40.70 -22.26
C ASN A 801 21.79 39.47 -22.39
N GLU A 802 22.52 39.12 -21.34
CA GLU A 802 23.53 38.06 -21.35
C GLU A 802 22.95 36.67 -21.07
N VAL A 803 21.61 36.57 -20.90
CA VAL A 803 20.87 35.33 -20.76
C VAL A 803 19.79 35.18 -21.85
N PHE A 804 19.29 33.97 -22.02
CA PHE A 804 18.24 33.74 -23.00
C PHE A 804 16.95 34.43 -22.63
N GLN A 805 16.37 35.09 -23.64
CA GLN A 805 15.08 35.75 -23.52
C GLN A 805 13.99 34.71 -23.24
N PHE A 806 13.06 35.09 -22.38
CA PHE A 806 11.86 34.27 -22.15
C PHE A 806 11.00 34.27 -23.40
N GLN A 807 10.49 33.07 -23.74
CA GLN A 807 9.60 32.94 -24.88
C GLN A 807 8.32 33.73 -24.71
N LYS A 808 7.81 34.22 -25.82
CA LYS A 808 6.55 34.95 -25.92
C LYS A 808 5.55 34.15 -26.74
N ASN A 809 4.27 34.29 -26.45
CA ASN A 809 3.21 33.77 -27.28
C ASN A 809 3.00 34.68 -28.52
N ASP A 810 2.05 34.33 -29.39
CA ASP A 810 1.71 35.08 -30.61
C ASP A 810 1.28 36.52 -30.33
N ASP A 811 0.74 36.82 -29.17
CA ASP A 811 0.39 38.16 -28.70
C ASP A 811 1.59 38.96 -28.15
N GLY A 812 2.80 38.42 -28.19
CA GLY A 812 4.01 39.03 -27.66
C GLY A 812 4.15 39.04 -26.15
N LYS A 813 3.29 38.32 -25.41
CA LYS A 813 3.35 38.19 -23.95
C LYS A 813 4.29 37.07 -23.55
N PRO A 814 5.13 37.24 -22.51
CA PRO A 814 5.94 36.16 -22.01
C PRO A 814 5.09 34.98 -21.56
N ILE A 815 5.60 33.78 -21.72
CA ILE A 815 4.98 32.52 -21.26
C ILE A 815 5.81 31.86 -20.16
N THR A 816 7.05 32.32 -19.95
CA THR A 816 7.97 31.93 -18.88
C THR A 816 8.18 33.15 -17.99
N TYR A 817 8.16 32.94 -16.68
CA TYR A 817 8.23 34.01 -15.69
C TYR A 817 9.16 33.63 -14.53
N GLY A 818 9.80 34.61 -13.93
CA GLY A 818 10.21 34.53 -12.53
C GLY A 818 9.02 34.74 -11.59
N PHE A 819 9.14 34.33 -10.35
CA PHE A 819 8.10 34.65 -9.35
C PHE A 819 8.12 36.15 -8.98
N GLY A 820 6.93 36.69 -8.74
CA GLY A 820 6.77 38.03 -8.14
C GLY A 820 6.84 37.97 -6.62
N SER A 821 6.19 38.95 -5.96
CA SER A 821 6.16 39.07 -4.49
C SER A 821 5.27 38.03 -3.79
N SER A 822 4.46 37.27 -4.52
CA SER A 822 3.51 36.29 -3.98
C SER A 822 3.93 34.86 -4.34
N PRO A 823 3.66 33.88 -3.47
CA PRO A 823 3.87 32.48 -3.81
C PRO A 823 2.89 32.03 -4.90
N TYR A 824 3.27 31.05 -5.69
CA TYR A 824 2.30 30.27 -6.47
C TYR A 824 1.62 29.27 -5.53
N VAL A 825 0.29 29.24 -5.53
CA VAL A 825 -0.48 28.35 -4.68
C VAL A 825 -1.60 27.69 -5.47
N GLU A 826 -1.74 26.40 -5.34
CA GLU A 826 -2.93 25.65 -5.73
C GLU A 826 -3.46 24.79 -4.59
N ALA A 827 -4.76 24.71 -4.46
CA ALA A 827 -5.45 23.88 -3.51
C ALA A 827 -6.41 22.93 -4.21
N SER A 828 -6.63 21.73 -3.67
CA SER A 828 -7.62 20.82 -4.19
C SER A 828 -8.49 20.21 -3.11
N VAL A 829 -9.72 19.90 -3.51
CA VAL A 829 -10.64 19.06 -2.77
C VAL A 829 -10.95 17.87 -3.65
N GLY A 830 -10.76 16.68 -3.16
CA GLY A 830 -10.92 15.46 -3.92
C GLY A 830 -11.71 14.40 -3.21
N LEU A 831 -12.24 13.49 -4.00
CA LEU A 831 -12.88 12.27 -3.56
C LEU A 831 -12.04 11.09 -4.04
N THR A 832 -11.66 10.23 -3.12
CA THR A 832 -11.00 8.95 -3.43
C THR A 832 -11.99 7.82 -3.24
N ASN A 833 -11.57 6.63 -3.63
CA ASN A 833 -12.40 5.43 -3.50
C ASN A 833 -13.64 5.38 -4.40
N ILE A 834 -13.72 6.19 -5.43
CA ILE A 834 -14.77 6.09 -6.43
C ILE A 834 -14.54 4.78 -7.20
N PHE A 835 -15.56 3.89 -7.20
CA PHE A 835 -15.45 2.52 -7.71
C PHE A 835 -14.25 1.71 -7.15
N LYS A 836 -13.80 2.04 -5.91
CA LYS A 836 -12.68 1.42 -5.18
C LYS A 836 -11.26 1.75 -5.69
N PHE A 837 -11.10 2.48 -6.80
CA PHE A 837 -9.77 2.75 -7.38
C PHE A 837 -9.61 4.10 -8.08
N ILE A 838 -10.64 4.93 -8.14
CA ILE A 838 -10.56 6.24 -8.79
C ILE A 838 -10.52 7.34 -7.73
N ARG A 839 -9.59 8.27 -7.93
CA ARG A 839 -9.53 9.56 -7.25
C ARG A 839 -9.87 10.65 -8.26
N VAL A 840 -10.73 11.59 -7.87
CA VAL A 840 -11.10 12.79 -8.65
C VAL A 840 -10.88 14.00 -7.77
N ASP A 841 -10.09 14.96 -8.24
CA ASP A 841 -9.78 16.20 -7.56
C ASP A 841 -10.29 17.39 -8.36
N TYR A 842 -10.97 18.30 -7.70
CA TYR A 842 -11.17 19.66 -8.18
C TYR A 842 -10.02 20.51 -7.66
N VAL A 843 -9.19 20.98 -8.57
CA VAL A 843 -8.02 21.80 -8.27
C VAL A 843 -8.31 23.23 -8.61
N LYS A 844 -7.92 24.16 -7.74
CA LYS A 844 -8.05 25.62 -7.93
C LYS A 844 -6.69 26.28 -7.75
N ARG A 845 -6.30 27.08 -8.73
CA ARG A 845 -5.15 27.98 -8.68
C ARG A 845 -5.57 29.25 -8.00
N LEU A 846 -4.77 29.73 -7.06
CA LEU A 846 -5.13 30.88 -6.19
C LEU A 846 -4.43 32.18 -6.57
N ASN A 847 -3.25 32.10 -7.21
CA ASN A 847 -2.40 33.24 -7.55
C ASN A 847 -1.99 33.19 -9.03
N TYR A 848 -1.45 34.28 -9.56
CA TYR A 848 -0.98 34.43 -10.96
C TYR A 848 -2.08 34.11 -11.98
N LEU A 849 -3.29 34.59 -11.74
CA LEU A 849 -4.48 34.28 -12.53
C LEU A 849 -4.59 35.11 -13.82
N ASP A 850 -3.77 36.15 -13.95
CA ASP A 850 -3.79 37.12 -15.05
C ASP A 850 -2.75 36.79 -16.15
N GLN A 851 -1.96 35.75 -15.94
CA GLN A 851 -1.02 35.28 -16.97
C GLN A 851 -1.78 34.64 -18.16
N PRO A 852 -1.23 34.70 -19.39
CA PRO A 852 -1.89 34.17 -20.56
C PRO A 852 -2.01 32.64 -20.48
N ASP A 853 -3.09 32.12 -20.98
CA ASP A 853 -3.36 30.69 -21.17
C ASP A 853 -3.27 29.82 -19.92
N VAL A 854 -3.45 30.42 -18.73
CA VAL A 854 -3.39 29.68 -17.48
C VAL A 854 -4.76 29.17 -17.04
N PRO A 855 -4.88 27.91 -16.66
CA PRO A 855 -6.09 27.37 -16.11
C PRO A 855 -6.28 27.87 -14.66
N LYS A 856 -7.42 28.48 -14.38
CA LYS A 856 -7.78 28.95 -13.02
C LYS A 856 -8.26 27.82 -12.13
N HIS A 857 -8.86 26.79 -12.73
CA HIS A 857 -9.35 25.58 -12.06
C HIS A 857 -9.39 24.41 -13.04
N GLY A 858 -9.53 23.20 -12.52
CA GLY A 858 -9.66 22.02 -13.36
C GLY A 858 -9.92 20.75 -12.56
N ILE A 859 -10.46 19.76 -13.25
CA ILE A 859 -10.64 18.42 -12.69
C ILE A 859 -9.44 17.56 -13.08
N ARG A 860 -8.94 16.79 -12.13
CA ARG A 860 -7.85 15.81 -12.33
C ARG A 860 -8.28 14.45 -11.79
N VAL A 861 -7.88 13.43 -12.49
CA VAL A 861 -8.26 12.05 -12.16
C VAL A 861 -6.99 11.22 -11.92
N ARG A 862 -7.00 10.35 -10.93
CA ARG A 862 -5.91 9.42 -10.67
C ARG A 862 -6.46 8.04 -10.37
N VAL A 863 -5.80 7.02 -10.88
CA VAL A 863 -6.02 5.63 -10.45
C VAL A 863 -5.18 5.39 -9.21
N LYS A 864 -5.81 4.97 -8.13
CA LYS A 864 -5.17 4.66 -6.86
C LYS A 864 -5.86 3.43 -6.24
N PHE A 865 -5.11 2.39 -6.02
CA PHE A 865 -5.59 1.22 -5.30
C PHE A 865 -5.25 1.40 -3.82
N ASP A 866 -6.29 1.57 -2.98
CA ASP A 866 -6.19 1.63 -1.52
C ASP A 866 -7.07 0.55 -0.90
N PHE A 867 -6.54 -0.07 0.13
CA PHE A 867 -7.32 -0.98 0.95
C PHE A 867 -8.27 -0.25 1.90
#